data_f681de18369683190bade3ff9108e76d
#
_entry.id   f681de18369683190bade3ff9108e76d
#
_cell.length_a   1.000
_cell.length_b   1.000
_cell.length_c   1.000
_cell.angle_alpha   90.00
_cell.angle_beta   90.00
_cell.angle_gamma   90.00
#
_symmetry.space_group_name_H-M   'P 1'
#
loop_
_entity.id
_entity.type
_entity.pdbx_description
1 polymer ?
#
loop_
_entity_poly.entity_id
_entity_poly.type
_entity_poly.pdbx_seq_one_letter_code
_entity_poly.pdbx_strand_id
1 'polypeptide(L)'
;MAYSDVEIKKFSGLFLQPNTFNLPDGALEECSNAVISEDFIIRKRPGFKTFHTPGSGTLKNLFLYENELVAVLNDKFQHINSSGVSSNLTGETVLVSGTRVPRSVGANDNLYITTDNGILKLTAYNSAVTKAGIPMALDLKARFIEVAHLTTSTIGPIAGNTQVGYRVLFGKKDSNKNTLLGAPGDIITLSNPKVSATWGSSGTTVTVTSNNHGLITGMSVTVTDGSQAVLNGTWTISNVTTNTFDFTVGAAPSPTAGSLSFAYYRKARLEFTVPTELASATDSADFFFQIYRTSQSASSADTPTPDFKLIKEQKFSASELNSRVVVYEDDVDDIFLEGATELYTNPNSREGEAQENSRPPLCEDVILFKDHIFYLNITERHLFNFQLISSNVSGAIWASGDYIEIKQGGTTRRYIARTGVGNQTVTSESASFVSMTITVNYTAHGLVTGDTIFVSNARGTGTLPSGTYTIATHAANSFTFTAASVPTTLTDLDFQGVTNGTYPIFAILDSSTALSTGLLTTASALVKAINRDGSAPVYARYISGIDDLPGKMFIESKTFSTDPIQLRAVSDGGSTTPGQGFSPTLTATFTDNESTQDVLPNTAAISKISEPEAVPRANRLIIGARNSRILRGFALRDSVVVLKDEGVFRVDGDSSFNFVPTILDNTMTIFAPSAAALINNQVIFLADQGVSLATATSVEIISRQGIEQPLSAVLGNTNLDAQTAGVGFEAERIYLLTTLAPNNNAASVVYCYNILTNAWTTWDTTFKQALVGPANTLYLVTTDNKIKKQRKNQNKLDYCDEDYSITVNSIASDNLSANITAIGFTPEVGDVIVQNNVITRLRAVTDNGGSNFGVDFEAITTLTTGSKTLYKAYSSGIKFAPFHGGLTIREKHFAQFQIHTKDRSISYIEISFANDQFGSSEVTEWHLSDVAGSGGWGNEPWGFFDWGLEDGIDLSYTTKPAPPIRIYVPRFAARATFIQAILNHKSAAEPMNIQSIGYQIRAYKERVSR
;
A
#
# COMPACT_ATOMS: atom_id res chain seq x y z
N MET A 1 -44.41 56.93 14.02
CA MET A 1 -43.57 56.38 12.90
C MET A 1 -44.24 55.12 12.41
N ALA A 2 -44.19 54.89 11.08
CA ALA A 2 -44.65 53.65 10.49
C ALA A 2 -43.70 52.50 10.84
N TYR A 3 -44.20 51.30 10.76
CA TYR A 3 -43.31 50.13 10.76
C TYR A 3 -42.55 50.08 9.45
N SER A 4 -41.31 49.58 9.50
CA SER A 4 -40.50 49.27 8.34
C SER A 4 -40.18 47.79 8.34
N ASP A 5 -40.26 47.16 7.17
CA ASP A 5 -39.85 45.77 7.00
C ASP A 5 -38.39 45.76 6.53
N VAL A 6 -37.58 44.94 7.19
CA VAL A 6 -36.17 44.72 6.87
C VAL A 6 -36.00 43.23 6.56
N GLU A 7 -35.51 42.91 5.36
CA GLU A 7 -35.36 41.54 4.90
C GLU A 7 -33.86 41.20 4.76
N ILE A 8 -33.44 40.03 5.26
CA ILE A 8 -32.11 39.45 5.12
C ILE A 8 -32.21 38.26 4.15
N LYS A 9 -31.55 38.39 2.99
CA LYS A 9 -31.66 37.46 1.86
C LYS A 9 -30.43 36.59 1.66
N LYS A 10 -29.30 36.90 2.32
CA LYS A 10 -28.05 36.14 2.19
C LYS A 10 -27.57 35.74 3.57
N PHE A 11 -27.33 34.44 3.72
CA PHE A 11 -26.76 33.89 4.95
C PHE A 11 -25.27 33.61 4.75
N SER A 12 -24.43 34.21 5.60
CA SER A 12 -22.97 34.17 5.49
C SER A 12 -22.32 33.03 6.28
N GLY A 13 -23.13 32.25 7.01
CA GLY A 13 -22.64 31.14 7.83
C GLY A 13 -22.26 31.54 9.23
N LEU A 14 -21.51 30.68 9.91
CA LEU A 14 -21.08 30.85 11.27
C LEU A 14 -20.05 32.00 11.40
N PHE A 15 -20.28 32.87 12.38
CA PHE A 15 -19.37 33.90 12.81
C PHE A 15 -19.24 33.86 14.33
N LEU A 16 -18.29 33.08 14.81
CA LEU A 16 -18.08 32.83 16.25
C LEU A 16 -17.05 33.82 16.81
N GLN A 17 -17.35 35.12 16.67
CA GLN A 17 -16.50 36.17 17.19
C GLN A 17 -16.99 36.68 18.57
N PRO A 18 -16.08 37.17 19.46
CA PRO A 18 -16.47 37.64 20.79
C PRO A 18 -17.40 38.86 20.77
N ASN A 19 -17.33 39.68 19.73
CA ASN A 19 -18.17 40.87 19.59
C ASN A 19 -19.32 40.64 18.62
N THR A 20 -20.43 40.19 19.14
CA THR A 20 -21.63 39.83 18.37
C THR A 20 -22.34 41.03 17.74
N PHE A 21 -22.07 42.28 18.21
CA PHE A 21 -22.66 43.46 17.63
C PHE A 21 -22.03 43.92 16.30
N ASN A 22 -20.84 43.43 16.00
CA ASN A 22 -20.14 43.76 14.75
C ASN A 22 -20.35 42.69 13.65
N LEU A 23 -21.26 41.75 13.87
CA LEU A 23 -21.54 40.70 12.89
C LEU A 23 -22.27 41.29 11.67
N PRO A 24 -21.92 40.83 10.46
CA PRO A 24 -22.65 41.26 9.27
C PRO A 24 -24.12 40.75 9.27
N ASP A 25 -24.99 41.46 8.60
CA ASP A 25 -26.36 41.00 8.40
C ASP A 25 -26.33 39.62 7.68
N GLY A 26 -27.07 38.63 8.21
CA GLY A 26 -27.09 37.28 7.71
C GLY A 26 -26.00 36.36 8.32
N ALA A 27 -25.17 36.83 9.23
CA ALA A 27 -24.32 35.99 10.05
C ALA A 27 -25.13 35.14 11.04
N LEU A 28 -24.59 33.97 11.37
CA LEU A 28 -25.20 33.01 12.30
C LEU A 28 -24.26 32.77 13.47
N GLU A 29 -24.79 32.74 14.69
CA GLU A 29 -24.06 32.29 15.87
C GLU A 29 -24.10 30.76 16.02
N GLU A 30 -25.17 30.13 15.53
CA GLU A 30 -25.30 28.65 15.42
C GLU A 30 -25.97 28.29 14.10
N CYS A 31 -25.49 27.25 13.50
CA CYS A 31 -26.07 26.63 12.30
C CYS A 31 -25.72 25.15 12.31
N SER A 32 -26.48 24.37 13.07
CA SER A 32 -26.24 22.95 13.29
C SER A 32 -27.09 22.08 12.37
N ASN A 33 -26.48 20.98 11.86
CA ASN A 33 -27.09 20.03 10.93
C ASN A 33 -27.73 20.66 9.68
N ALA A 34 -27.08 21.74 9.21
CA ALA A 34 -27.52 22.47 8.02
C ALA A 34 -26.32 22.79 7.11
N VAL A 35 -26.63 23.18 5.88
CA VAL A 35 -25.67 23.60 4.84
C VAL A 35 -26.17 24.89 4.23
N ILE A 36 -25.27 25.85 4.01
CA ILE A 36 -25.62 27.04 3.20
C ILE A 36 -25.28 26.74 1.76
N SER A 37 -26.31 26.63 0.93
CA SER A 37 -26.19 26.30 -0.49
C SER A 37 -25.61 27.46 -1.31
N GLU A 38 -25.33 27.21 -2.57
CA GLU A 38 -24.82 28.19 -3.54
C GLU A 38 -25.72 29.43 -3.71
N ASP A 39 -27.02 29.30 -3.43
CA ASP A 39 -28.00 30.41 -3.45
C ASP A 39 -28.05 31.18 -2.11
N PHE A 40 -27.12 30.93 -1.18
CA PHE A 40 -27.13 31.46 0.20
C PHE A 40 -28.36 31.04 1.02
N ILE A 41 -28.98 29.92 0.66
CA ILE A 41 -30.16 29.35 1.35
C ILE A 41 -29.67 28.38 2.41
N ILE A 42 -30.28 28.44 3.59
CA ILE A 42 -30.05 27.45 4.65
C ILE A 42 -30.85 26.20 4.33
N ARG A 43 -30.18 25.07 4.12
CA ARG A 43 -30.77 23.75 3.90
C ARG A 43 -30.39 22.79 4.99
N LYS A 44 -31.32 21.90 5.34
CA LYS A 44 -31.03 20.77 6.24
C LYS A 44 -30.02 19.82 5.58
N ARG A 45 -29.07 19.26 6.37
CA ARG A 45 -28.15 18.25 5.85
C ARG A 45 -28.90 16.98 5.44
N PRO A 46 -28.35 16.16 4.53
CA PRO A 46 -28.89 14.80 4.33
C PRO A 46 -28.67 13.93 5.56
N GLY A 47 -29.54 12.95 5.76
CA GLY A 47 -29.41 11.96 6.83
C GLY A 47 -28.41 10.86 6.51
N PHE A 48 -28.08 10.09 7.52
CA PHE A 48 -27.16 8.95 7.44
C PHE A 48 -27.78 7.72 8.10
N LYS A 49 -27.54 6.55 7.50
CA LYS A 49 -27.88 5.27 8.12
C LYS A 49 -26.67 4.38 8.22
N THR A 50 -26.65 3.50 9.21
CA THR A 50 -25.67 2.45 9.32
C THR A 50 -25.77 1.51 8.11
N PHE A 51 -24.68 1.43 7.35
CA PHE A 51 -24.56 0.62 6.15
C PHE A 51 -23.89 -0.72 6.44
N HIS A 52 -22.82 -0.69 7.24
CA HIS A 52 -22.08 -1.89 7.60
C HIS A 52 -21.42 -1.72 8.97
N THR A 53 -21.38 -2.84 9.72
CA THR A 53 -20.63 -2.94 10.98
C THR A 53 -19.67 -4.11 10.87
N PRO A 54 -18.34 -3.90 10.92
CA PRO A 54 -17.37 -4.99 10.91
C PRO A 54 -17.58 -5.95 12.08
N GLY A 55 -17.54 -7.25 11.81
CA GLY A 55 -17.71 -8.27 12.85
C GLY A 55 -16.52 -8.41 13.78
N SER A 56 -15.30 -8.16 13.30
CA SER A 56 -14.06 -8.17 14.07
C SER A 56 -12.99 -7.30 13.40
N GLY A 57 -12.07 -6.77 14.20
CA GLY A 57 -11.02 -5.86 13.75
C GLY A 57 -11.44 -4.38 13.83
N THR A 58 -10.45 -3.50 13.92
CA THR A 58 -10.66 -2.04 13.93
C THR A 58 -10.61 -1.49 12.52
N LEU A 59 -11.67 -0.84 12.09
CA LEU A 59 -11.74 -0.19 10.79
C LEU A 59 -10.77 1.01 10.77
N LYS A 60 -9.82 0.98 9.84
CA LYS A 60 -8.76 1.97 9.69
C LYS A 60 -9.04 2.97 8.58
N ASN A 61 -9.53 2.49 7.45
CA ASN A 61 -9.92 3.32 6.32
C ASN A 61 -10.87 2.58 5.38
N LEU A 62 -11.44 3.33 4.44
CA LEU A 62 -12.35 2.83 3.42
C LEU A 62 -11.92 3.39 2.05
N PHE A 63 -11.88 2.54 1.03
CA PHE A 63 -11.50 2.90 -0.33
C PHE A 63 -12.56 2.50 -1.33
N LEU A 64 -12.62 3.25 -2.42
CA LEU A 64 -13.42 2.92 -3.60
C LEU A 64 -12.53 2.26 -4.64
N TYR A 65 -12.90 1.07 -5.09
CA TYR A 65 -12.21 0.38 -6.16
C TYR A 65 -13.23 -0.35 -7.06
N GLU A 66 -13.19 -0.11 -8.37
CA GLU A 66 -14.15 -0.67 -9.35
C GLU A 66 -15.63 -0.45 -8.94
N ASN A 67 -15.96 0.71 -8.38
CA ASN A 67 -17.28 1.07 -7.84
C ASN A 67 -17.77 0.23 -6.64
N GLU A 68 -16.91 -0.57 -6.04
CA GLU A 68 -17.19 -1.32 -4.82
C GLU A 68 -16.33 -0.79 -3.65
N LEU A 69 -16.74 -1.08 -2.43
CA LEU A 69 -16.05 -0.61 -1.25
C LEU A 69 -15.06 -1.66 -0.73
N VAL A 70 -13.83 -1.21 -0.48
CA VAL A 70 -12.78 -1.99 0.18
C VAL A 70 -12.50 -1.37 1.53
N ALA A 71 -12.82 -2.08 2.60
CA ALA A 71 -12.53 -1.67 3.97
C ALA A 71 -11.19 -2.24 4.42
N VAL A 72 -10.36 -1.40 5.03
CA VAL A 72 -9.08 -1.79 5.62
C VAL A 72 -9.24 -1.86 7.13
N LEU A 73 -9.08 -3.07 7.68
CA LEU A 73 -9.00 -3.31 9.10
C LEU A 73 -7.54 -3.41 9.54
N ASN A 74 -7.31 -3.51 10.84
CA ASN A 74 -5.94 -3.63 11.37
C ASN A 74 -5.20 -4.91 10.92
N ASP A 75 -5.92 -5.98 10.57
CA ASP A 75 -5.40 -7.32 10.30
C ASP A 75 -5.86 -7.94 8.97
N LYS A 76 -6.76 -7.25 8.21
CA LYS A 76 -7.35 -7.79 6.98
C LYS A 76 -7.96 -6.71 6.10
N PHE A 77 -8.19 -7.05 4.84
CA PHE A 77 -9.05 -6.29 3.94
C PHE A 77 -10.41 -6.98 3.79
N GLN A 78 -11.46 -6.18 3.66
CA GLN A 78 -12.82 -6.66 3.39
C GLN A 78 -13.41 -5.96 2.19
N HIS A 79 -13.95 -6.72 1.27
CA HIS A 79 -14.86 -6.20 0.26
C HIS A 79 -16.26 -6.03 0.88
N ILE A 80 -16.91 -4.91 0.60
CA ILE A 80 -18.28 -4.62 1.04
C ILE A 80 -19.11 -4.32 -0.20
N ASN A 81 -20.10 -5.16 -0.48
CA ASN A 81 -20.95 -5.01 -1.65
C ASN A 81 -22.01 -3.89 -1.47
N SER A 82 -22.73 -3.59 -2.54
CA SER A 82 -23.77 -2.54 -2.57
C SER A 82 -24.90 -2.72 -1.54
N SER A 83 -25.08 -3.92 -1.00
CA SER A 83 -26.06 -4.24 0.06
C SER A 83 -25.48 -4.16 1.48
N GLY A 84 -24.20 -3.82 1.64
CA GLY A 84 -23.55 -3.73 2.95
C GLY A 84 -23.05 -5.07 3.50
N VAL A 85 -23.05 -6.13 2.70
CA VAL A 85 -22.52 -7.45 3.11
C VAL A 85 -21.01 -7.48 2.82
N SER A 86 -20.21 -7.89 3.83
CA SER A 86 -18.76 -7.96 3.71
C SER A 86 -18.24 -9.39 3.51
N SER A 87 -17.11 -9.49 2.81
CA SER A 87 -16.30 -10.71 2.69
C SER A 87 -14.83 -10.39 2.92
N ASN A 88 -14.12 -11.23 3.68
CA ASN A 88 -12.68 -11.07 3.87
C ASN A 88 -11.93 -11.44 2.60
N LEU A 89 -10.95 -10.63 2.22
CA LEU A 89 -10.02 -10.95 1.13
C LEU A 89 -8.94 -11.90 1.65
N THR A 90 -8.56 -12.85 0.81
CA THR A 90 -7.49 -13.83 1.07
C THR A 90 -6.14 -13.28 0.56
N GLY A 91 -5.06 -14.00 0.81
CA GLY A 91 -3.73 -13.68 0.27
C GLY A 91 -2.74 -13.26 1.34
N GLU A 92 -1.95 -12.22 1.06
CA GLU A 92 -0.89 -11.74 1.95
C GLU A 92 -1.42 -11.22 3.28
N THR A 93 -0.59 -11.36 4.32
CA THR A 93 -0.91 -10.84 5.65
C THR A 93 -0.99 -9.32 5.62
N VAL A 94 -2.08 -8.77 6.13
CA VAL A 94 -2.28 -7.33 6.31
C VAL A 94 -1.90 -6.95 7.74
N LEU A 95 -1.15 -5.87 7.88
CA LEU A 95 -0.81 -5.30 9.18
C LEU A 95 -0.94 -3.77 9.13
N VAL A 96 -1.82 -3.24 9.98
CA VAL A 96 -1.99 -1.79 10.18
C VAL A 96 -2.10 -1.53 11.68
N SER A 97 -1.00 -1.14 12.29
CA SER A 97 -0.88 -0.95 13.75
C SER A 97 -1.10 0.51 14.18
N GLY A 98 -1.27 0.70 15.47
CA GLY A 98 -1.27 2.03 16.09
C GLY A 98 -2.30 2.99 15.47
N THR A 99 -1.86 4.22 15.27
CA THR A 99 -2.65 5.32 14.69
C THR A 99 -2.50 5.43 13.17
N ARG A 100 -1.75 4.54 12.53
CA ARG A 100 -1.55 4.56 11.08
C ARG A 100 -2.88 4.53 10.33
N VAL A 101 -3.02 5.43 9.38
CA VAL A 101 -4.15 5.50 8.46
C VAL A 101 -3.66 5.05 7.08
N PRO A 102 -4.05 3.87 6.59
CA PRO A 102 -3.69 3.41 5.25
C PRO A 102 -4.12 4.40 4.19
N ARG A 103 -3.30 4.55 3.14
CA ARG A 103 -3.58 5.37 1.97
C ARG A 103 -3.57 4.50 0.74
N SER A 104 -4.27 4.92 -0.29
CA SER A 104 -4.34 4.15 -1.53
C SER A 104 -4.22 5.02 -2.76
N VAL A 105 -3.76 4.39 -3.83
CA VAL A 105 -3.71 4.97 -5.17
C VAL A 105 -4.08 3.92 -6.21
N GLY A 106 -4.88 4.29 -7.19
CA GLY A 106 -5.18 3.45 -8.35
C GLY A 106 -4.21 3.76 -9.48
N ALA A 107 -3.59 2.72 -10.06
CA ALA A 107 -2.75 2.83 -11.26
C ALA A 107 -2.77 1.51 -12.03
N ASN A 108 -2.78 1.55 -13.36
CA ASN A 108 -2.78 0.39 -14.24
C ASN A 108 -3.85 -0.66 -13.89
N ASP A 109 -5.07 -0.17 -13.62
CA ASP A 109 -6.20 -1.00 -13.18
C ASP A 109 -5.95 -1.80 -11.90
N ASN A 110 -5.01 -1.36 -11.06
CA ASN A 110 -4.71 -1.95 -9.76
C ASN A 110 -4.89 -0.92 -8.65
N LEU A 111 -5.22 -1.38 -7.45
CA LEU A 111 -5.25 -0.56 -6.23
C LEU A 111 -4.04 -0.89 -5.36
N TYR A 112 -3.21 0.11 -5.07
CA TYR A 112 -2.05 0.02 -4.19
C TYR A 112 -2.39 0.65 -2.85
N ILE A 113 -2.10 -0.06 -1.74
CA ILE A 113 -2.49 0.35 -0.38
C ILE A 113 -1.26 0.29 0.53
N THR A 114 -1.02 1.38 1.29
CA THR A 114 0.06 1.44 2.28
C THR A 114 -0.29 0.66 3.54
N THR A 115 0.62 -0.17 4.02
CA THR A 115 0.49 -0.94 5.27
C THR A 115 1.82 -0.95 6.01
N ASP A 116 1.89 -1.48 7.23
CA ASP A 116 3.15 -1.56 7.99
C ASP A 116 4.12 -2.61 7.44
N ASN A 117 3.63 -3.55 6.67
CA ASN A 117 4.46 -4.58 6.02
C ASN A 117 4.75 -4.30 4.54
N GLY A 118 4.54 -3.07 4.10
CA GLY A 118 4.84 -2.59 2.75
C GLY A 118 3.60 -2.21 1.96
N ILE A 119 3.79 -2.08 0.65
CA ILE A 119 2.70 -1.76 -0.28
C ILE A 119 2.01 -3.06 -0.69
N LEU A 120 0.72 -3.14 -0.43
CA LEU A 120 -0.13 -4.25 -0.86
C LEU A 120 -0.93 -3.85 -2.10
N LYS A 121 -1.27 -4.84 -2.91
CA LYS A 121 -1.92 -4.66 -4.22
C LYS A 121 -3.18 -5.51 -4.31
N LEU A 122 -4.23 -4.91 -4.89
CA LEU A 122 -5.43 -5.60 -5.37
C LEU A 122 -5.55 -5.41 -6.88
N THR A 123 -5.85 -6.48 -7.60
CA THR A 123 -6.08 -6.46 -9.05
C THR A 123 -7.56 -6.42 -9.41
N ALA A 124 -8.45 -6.62 -8.45
CA ALA A 124 -9.89 -6.42 -8.49
C ALA A 124 -10.41 -6.24 -7.05
N TYR A 125 -11.60 -5.66 -6.88
CA TYR A 125 -12.20 -5.39 -5.56
C TYR A 125 -12.33 -6.64 -4.65
N ASN A 126 -12.37 -7.82 -5.24
CA ASN A 126 -12.49 -9.11 -4.53
C ASN A 126 -11.31 -10.07 -4.78
N SER A 127 -10.23 -9.58 -5.37
CA SER A 127 -9.03 -10.39 -5.61
C SER A 127 -8.29 -10.74 -4.32
N ALA A 128 -7.41 -11.74 -4.39
CA ALA A 128 -6.46 -11.99 -3.33
C ALA A 128 -5.49 -10.79 -3.17
N VAL A 129 -5.13 -10.52 -1.93
CA VAL A 129 -4.14 -9.49 -1.59
C VAL A 129 -2.75 -9.99 -1.97
N THR A 130 -1.99 -9.19 -2.71
CA THR A 130 -0.61 -9.50 -3.12
C THR A 130 0.34 -8.39 -2.72
N LYS A 131 1.64 -8.65 -2.66
CA LYS A 131 2.66 -7.62 -2.45
C LYS A 131 2.97 -6.91 -3.76
N ALA A 132 3.21 -5.61 -3.67
CA ALA A 132 3.73 -4.84 -4.79
C ALA A 132 5.24 -5.03 -4.94
N GLY A 133 5.69 -5.08 -6.20
CA GLY A 133 7.10 -5.23 -6.57
C GLY A 133 7.59 -6.67 -6.60
N ILE A 134 8.63 -6.88 -7.41
CA ILE A 134 9.23 -8.20 -7.65
C ILE A 134 10.61 -8.23 -6.98
N PRO A 135 10.95 -9.27 -6.20
CA PRO A 135 12.28 -9.41 -5.64
C PRO A 135 13.32 -9.62 -6.76
N MET A 136 14.53 -9.11 -6.53
CA MET A 136 15.66 -9.32 -7.43
C MET A 136 16.03 -10.80 -7.49
N ALA A 137 16.54 -11.23 -8.66
CA ALA A 137 17.12 -12.56 -8.78
C ALA A 137 18.43 -12.63 -8.01
N LEU A 138 18.57 -13.66 -7.19
CA LEU A 138 19.71 -13.84 -6.30
C LEU A 138 20.45 -15.13 -6.61
N ASP A 139 21.74 -15.16 -6.29
CA ASP A 139 22.56 -16.37 -6.25
C ASP A 139 22.70 -17.07 -7.61
N LEU A 140 22.78 -16.30 -8.71
CA LEU A 140 23.10 -16.84 -10.02
C LEU A 140 24.52 -17.43 -10.02
N LYS A 141 24.63 -18.67 -10.47
CA LYS A 141 25.91 -19.34 -10.72
C LYS A 141 25.93 -19.87 -12.13
N ALA A 142 27.08 -19.77 -12.77
CA ALA A 142 27.33 -20.33 -14.10
C ALA A 142 28.58 -21.24 -14.03
N ARG A 143 28.51 -22.38 -14.68
CA ARG A 143 29.64 -23.29 -14.88
C ARG A 143 29.54 -24.01 -16.20
N PHE A 144 30.63 -24.51 -16.71
CA PHE A 144 30.59 -25.40 -17.85
C PHE A 144 30.19 -26.81 -17.43
N ILE A 145 29.40 -27.45 -18.27
CA ILE A 145 29.14 -28.89 -18.16
C ILE A 145 30.40 -29.64 -18.61
N GLU A 146 30.75 -30.70 -17.92
CA GLU A 146 31.85 -31.57 -18.33
C GLU A 146 31.54 -32.26 -19.67
N VAL A 147 32.50 -32.24 -20.58
CA VAL A 147 32.30 -32.71 -21.97
C VAL A 147 32.00 -34.23 -22.02
N ALA A 148 32.54 -34.99 -21.08
CA ALA A 148 32.27 -36.43 -20.97
C ALA A 148 30.78 -36.79 -20.79
N HIS A 149 29.94 -35.79 -20.38
CA HIS A 149 28.50 -35.95 -20.23
C HIS A 149 27.67 -35.41 -21.39
N LEU A 150 28.32 -34.87 -22.42
CA LEU A 150 27.66 -34.36 -23.62
C LEU A 150 27.75 -35.40 -24.76
N THR A 151 26.75 -35.44 -25.59
CA THR A 151 26.84 -36.13 -26.90
C THR A 151 27.54 -35.19 -27.86
N THR A 152 28.15 -35.76 -28.93
CA THR A 152 28.83 -34.96 -29.96
C THR A 152 27.93 -33.90 -30.64
N SER A 153 26.62 -34.07 -30.56
CA SER A 153 25.63 -33.14 -31.12
C SER A 153 25.20 -32.02 -30.18
N THR A 154 25.66 -32.00 -28.91
CA THR A 154 25.22 -31.06 -27.87
C THR A 154 26.39 -30.41 -27.15
N ILE A 155 27.47 -30.08 -27.88
CA ILE A 155 28.71 -29.53 -27.30
C ILE A 155 28.49 -28.13 -26.68
N GLY A 156 27.48 -27.41 -27.14
CA GLY A 156 27.11 -26.08 -26.64
C GLY A 156 27.64 -24.94 -27.50
N PRO A 157 27.12 -23.72 -27.29
CA PRO A 157 27.37 -22.58 -28.18
C PRO A 157 28.60 -21.74 -27.83
N ILE A 158 29.25 -21.95 -26.68
CA ILE A 158 30.31 -21.07 -26.19
C ILE A 158 31.64 -21.52 -26.73
N ALA A 159 32.21 -20.75 -27.65
CA ALA A 159 33.49 -21.06 -28.30
C ALA A 159 34.65 -21.05 -27.29
N GLY A 160 35.66 -21.87 -27.61
CA GLY A 160 36.91 -21.80 -26.84
C GLY A 160 37.63 -20.48 -27.01
N ASN A 161 38.35 -20.07 -26.00
CA ASN A 161 39.01 -18.76 -25.89
C ASN A 161 38.05 -17.58 -25.94
N THR A 162 36.87 -17.70 -25.38
CA THR A 162 35.92 -16.60 -25.23
C THR A 162 35.42 -16.47 -23.78
N GLN A 163 34.76 -15.38 -23.46
CA GLN A 163 34.09 -15.13 -22.20
C GLN A 163 32.68 -14.64 -22.48
N VAL A 164 31.71 -15.02 -21.65
CA VAL A 164 30.33 -14.55 -21.71
C VAL A 164 29.86 -14.08 -20.32
N GLY A 165 28.94 -13.14 -20.27
CA GLY A 165 28.26 -12.69 -19.07
C GLY A 165 26.81 -13.16 -19.06
N TYR A 166 26.28 -13.51 -17.88
CA TYR A 166 24.87 -13.87 -17.67
C TYR A 166 24.23 -12.97 -16.61
N ARG A 167 22.96 -12.67 -16.81
CA ARG A 167 22.07 -12.05 -15.81
C ARG A 167 20.71 -12.74 -15.82
N VAL A 168 20.03 -12.71 -14.68
CA VAL A 168 18.67 -13.23 -14.54
C VAL A 168 17.81 -12.16 -13.90
N LEU A 169 16.56 -12.04 -14.34
CA LEU A 169 15.53 -11.27 -13.67
C LEU A 169 14.25 -12.08 -13.52
N PHE A 170 13.41 -11.69 -12.58
CA PHE A 170 12.08 -12.24 -12.42
C PHE A 170 11.05 -11.26 -12.96
N GLY A 171 9.97 -11.80 -13.50
CA GLY A 171 8.85 -11.02 -13.99
C GLY A 171 7.53 -11.63 -13.53
N LYS A 172 6.46 -10.86 -13.68
CA LYS A 172 5.09 -11.27 -13.38
C LYS A 172 4.15 -10.73 -14.44
N LYS A 173 3.16 -11.53 -14.81
CA LYS A 173 2.03 -11.10 -15.61
C LYS A 173 0.79 -11.13 -14.74
N ASP A 174 0.29 -9.96 -14.33
CA ASP A 174 -0.87 -9.89 -13.44
C ASP A 174 -2.20 -10.13 -14.20
N SER A 175 -3.30 -10.28 -13.47
CA SER A 175 -4.62 -10.56 -14.04
C SER A 175 -5.14 -9.41 -14.94
N ASN A 176 -4.65 -8.19 -14.74
CA ASN A 176 -4.95 -7.02 -15.57
C ASN A 176 -4.04 -6.93 -16.81
N LYS A 177 -3.26 -7.99 -17.07
CA LYS A 177 -2.32 -8.12 -18.21
C LYS A 177 -1.12 -7.18 -18.18
N ASN A 178 -0.85 -6.54 -17.06
CA ASN A 178 0.39 -5.78 -16.90
C ASN A 178 1.56 -6.74 -16.80
N THR A 179 2.62 -6.48 -17.57
CA THR A 179 3.88 -7.19 -17.45
C THR A 179 4.80 -6.38 -16.55
N LEU A 180 5.17 -6.97 -15.43
CA LEU A 180 6.07 -6.38 -14.45
C LEU A 180 7.42 -7.07 -14.55
N LEU A 181 8.50 -6.30 -14.62
CA LEU A 181 9.87 -6.82 -14.59
C LEU A 181 10.55 -6.36 -13.30
N GLY A 182 11.23 -7.27 -12.62
CA GLY A 182 12.03 -6.95 -11.44
C GLY A 182 13.41 -6.41 -11.79
N ALA A 183 14.19 -6.11 -10.76
CA ALA A 183 15.60 -5.76 -10.91
C ALA A 183 16.40 -6.99 -11.38
N PRO A 184 17.32 -6.84 -12.34
CA PRO A 184 18.21 -7.93 -12.75
C PRO A 184 19.20 -8.26 -11.63
N GLY A 185 19.51 -9.54 -11.50
CA GLY A 185 20.54 -10.01 -10.57
C GLY A 185 21.96 -9.59 -10.97
N ASP A 186 22.92 -9.97 -10.14
CA ASP A 186 24.34 -9.69 -10.38
C ASP A 186 24.86 -10.35 -11.67
N ILE A 187 25.86 -9.75 -12.27
CA ILE A 187 26.50 -10.28 -13.46
C ILE A 187 27.41 -11.45 -13.06
N ILE A 188 27.26 -12.58 -13.73
CA ILE A 188 28.20 -13.69 -13.64
C ILE A 188 28.90 -13.86 -14.96
N THR A 189 30.22 -13.80 -14.94
CA THR A 189 31.04 -14.05 -16.12
C THR A 189 31.54 -15.48 -16.13
N LEU A 190 31.57 -16.09 -17.30
CA LEU A 190 32.04 -17.44 -17.52
C LEU A 190 33.09 -17.44 -18.64
N SER A 191 34.34 -17.72 -18.29
CA SER A 191 35.47 -17.75 -19.22
C SER A 191 35.77 -19.19 -19.68
N ASN A 192 35.92 -19.39 -20.99
CA ASN A 192 36.35 -20.63 -21.62
C ASN A 192 37.79 -20.49 -22.18
N PRO A 193 38.84 -20.56 -21.33
CA PRO A 193 40.21 -20.30 -21.76
C PRO A 193 40.75 -21.43 -22.65
N LYS A 194 41.81 -21.11 -23.39
CA LYS A 194 42.64 -22.10 -24.06
C LYS A 194 43.30 -23.05 -23.07
N VAL A 195 43.42 -24.29 -23.43
CA VAL A 195 44.12 -25.32 -22.63
C VAL A 195 45.53 -25.49 -23.21
N SER A 196 46.55 -25.30 -22.42
CA SER A 196 47.92 -25.55 -22.81
C SER A 196 48.25 -27.06 -22.70
N ALA A 197 48.93 -27.62 -23.67
CA ALA A 197 49.25 -29.03 -23.77
C ALA A 197 50.60 -29.24 -24.46
N THR A 198 51.12 -30.46 -24.30
CA THR A 198 52.25 -30.96 -25.06
C THR A 198 51.75 -31.88 -26.18
N TRP A 199 52.52 -32.03 -27.20
CA TRP A 199 52.18 -32.91 -28.30
C TRP A 199 53.41 -33.67 -28.84
N GLY A 200 53.12 -34.78 -29.47
CA GLY A 200 54.06 -35.56 -30.25
C GLY A 200 53.42 -36.03 -31.55
N SER A 201 54.22 -36.40 -32.58
CA SER A 201 53.66 -36.89 -33.83
C SER A 201 54.36 -38.14 -34.35
N SER A 202 53.54 -38.96 -35.02
CA SER A 202 54.01 -40.09 -35.84
C SER A 202 53.43 -39.89 -37.25
N GLY A 203 54.29 -39.42 -38.16
CA GLY A 203 53.87 -38.97 -39.46
C GLY A 203 52.89 -37.79 -39.39
N THR A 204 51.73 -37.92 -40.00
CA THR A 204 50.70 -36.85 -39.93
C THR A 204 49.75 -36.97 -38.76
N THR A 205 49.86 -38.03 -37.93
CA THR A 205 49.07 -38.14 -36.69
C THR A 205 49.76 -37.44 -35.56
N VAL A 206 49.06 -36.52 -34.94
CA VAL A 206 49.48 -35.74 -33.81
C VAL A 206 48.77 -36.22 -32.55
N THR A 207 49.50 -36.67 -31.55
CA THR A 207 48.97 -37.06 -30.25
C THR A 207 49.24 -35.87 -29.25
N VAL A 208 48.16 -35.32 -28.74
CA VAL A 208 48.21 -34.29 -27.70
C VAL A 208 48.06 -34.91 -26.32
N THR A 209 48.90 -34.47 -25.42
CA THR A 209 48.86 -34.87 -24.00
C THR A 209 48.38 -33.68 -23.14
N SER A 210 47.24 -33.89 -22.52
CA SER A 210 46.58 -32.95 -21.60
C SER A 210 45.85 -33.75 -20.51
N ASN A 211 46.28 -33.65 -19.28
CA ASN A 211 45.76 -34.44 -18.15
C ASN A 211 44.26 -34.12 -17.90
N ASN A 212 43.44 -35.18 -17.77
CA ASN A 212 42.02 -35.09 -17.43
C ASN A 212 41.27 -34.06 -18.28
N HIS A 213 41.51 -34.07 -19.58
CA HIS A 213 40.91 -33.08 -20.52
C HIS A 213 39.39 -33.26 -20.75
N GLY A 214 38.83 -34.41 -20.39
CA GLY A 214 37.40 -34.70 -20.51
C GLY A 214 36.81 -34.75 -21.93
N LEU A 215 37.62 -34.64 -22.98
CA LEU A 215 37.15 -34.67 -24.37
C LEU A 215 36.69 -36.08 -24.78
N ILE A 216 35.86 -36.15 -25.82
CA ILE A 216 35.37 -37.42 -26.40
C ILE A 216 35.69 -37.50 -27.90
N THR A 217 35.85 -38.71 -28.41
CA THR A 217 36.14 -38.96 -29.83
C THR A 217 35.05 -38.38 -30.73
N GLY A 218 35.47 -37.72 -31.80
CA GLY A 218 34.61 -37.03 -32.75
C GLY A 218 34.35 -35.56 -32.46
N MET A 219 34.81 -35.01 -31.33
CA MET A 219 34.76 -33.57 -31.07
C MET A 219 35.74 -32.80 -31.96
N SER A 220 35.43 -31.52 -32.17
CA SER A 220 36.34 -30.59 -32.85
C SER A 220 37.10 -29.75 -31.82
N VAL A 221 38.39 -29.67 -31.98
CA VAL A 221 39.27 -28.76 -31.21
C VAL A 221 39.94 -27.76 -32.15
N THR A 222 40.04 -26.53 -31.74
CA THR A 222 40.79 -25.51 -32.45
C THR A 222 42.15 -25.33 -31.82
N VAL A 223 43.19 -25.68 -32.52
CA VAL A 223 44.59 -25.51 -32.11
C VAL A 223 45.08 -24.16 -32.56
N THR A 224 45.66 -23.43 -31.62
CA THR A 224 46.31 -22.14 -31.85
C THR A 224 47.63 -22.16 -31.10
N ASP A 225 48.52 -21.25 -31.46
CA ASP A 225 49.80 -21.15 -30.81
C ASP A 225 50.63 -22.44 -30.82
N GLY A 226 50.39 -23.29 -31.82
CA GLY A 226 51.20 -24.48 -32.05
C GLY A 226 52.58 -24.08 -32.42
N SER A 227 53.58 -24.81 -31.85
CA SER A 227 54.96 -24.60 -32.17
C SER A 227 55.32 -24.69 -33.65
N GLN A 228 54.36 -25.16 -34.43
CA GLN A 228 54.43 -25.20 -35.91
C GLN A 228 53.12 -24.80 -36.55
N ALA A 229 53.18 -24.06 -37.68
CA ALA A 229 51.99 -23.55 -38.37
C ALA A 229 51.04 -24.67 -38.87
N VAL A 230 51.57 -25.86 -39.21
CA VAL A 230 50.78 -27.01 -39.66
C VAL A 230 49.82 -27.56 -38.61
N LEU A 231 50.06 -27.28 -37.31
CA LEU A 231 49.21 -27.71 -36.21
C LEU A 231 48.01 -26.79 -36.05
N ASN A 232 48.13 -25.49 -36.44
CA ASN A 232 47.08 -24.52 -36.23
C ASN A 232 45.87 -24.80 -37.15
N GLY A 233 44.68 -24.83 -36.57
CA GLY A 233 43.46 -25.12 -37.29
C GLY A 233 42.42 -25.82 -36.44
N THR A 234 41.29 -26.15 -37.03
CA THR A 234 40.21 -26.91 -36.35
C THR A 234 40.27 -28.35 -36.79
N TRP A 235 40.41 -29.24 -35.84
CA TRP A 235 40.62 -30.68 -36.04
C TRP A 235 39.58 -31.50 -35.34
N THR A 236 39.08 -32.55 -36.02
CA THR A 236 38.27 -33.61 -35.39
C THR A 236 39.18 -34.59 -34.67
N ILE A 237 38.95 -34.83 -33.38
CA ILE A 237 39.79 -35.69 -32.54
C ILE A 237 39.35 -37.14 -32.57
N SER A 238 40.33 -38.03 -32.42
CA SER A 238 40.19 -39.51 -32.40
C SER A 238 41.06 -40.10 -31.31
N ASN A 239 40.92 -41.41 -31.04
CA ASN A 239 41.72 -42.15 -30.06
C ASN A 239 41.85 -41.48 -28.71
N VAL A 240 40.71 -40.93 -28.26
CA VAL A 240 40.66 -40.16 -27.00
C VAL A 240 40.79 -41.09 -25.79
N THR A 241 41.74 -40.80 -24.94
CA THR A 241 41.93 -41.40 -23.60
C THR A 241 41.68 -40.32 -22.51
N THR A 242 41.88 -40.65 -21.24
CA THR A 242 41.77 -39.66 -20.14
C THR A 242 42.73 -38.47 -20.28
N ASN A 243 43.94 -38.75 -20.84
CA ASN A 243 45.03 -37.78 -20.84
C ASN A 243 45.56 -37.49 -22.27
N THR A 244 45.08 -38.16 -23.30
CA THR A 244 45.56 -37.97 -24.67
C THR A 244 44.45 -38.02 -25.70
N PHE A 245 44.64 -37.33 -26.80
CA PHE A 245 43.80 -37.46 -28.00
C PHE A 245 44.63 -37.25 -29.26
N ASP A 246 44.19 -37.82 -30.39
CA ASP A 246 44.86 -37.74 -31.69
C ASP A 246 44.08 -36.85 -32.64
N PHE A 247 44.81 -36.18 -33.55
CA PHE A 247 44.23 -35.59 -34.74
C PHE A 247 45.22 -35.69 -35.91
N THR A 248 44.70 -35.56 -37.12
CA THR A 248 45.54 -35.71 -38.33
C THR A 248 45.74 -34.39 -39.05
N VAL A 249 46.96 -34.04 -39.32
CA VAL A 249 47.37 -32.85 -40.06
C VAL A 249 47.72 -33.11 -41.50
N GLY A 250 47.73 -32.12 -42.40
CA GLY A 250 47.97 -32.25 -43.80
C GLY A 250 49.44 -32.60 -44.20
N ALA A 251 50.40 -32.33 -43.29
CA ALA A 251 51.83 -32.65 -43.48
C ALA A 251 52.46 -32.97 -42.11
N ALA A 252 53.45 -33.86 -42.09
CA ALA A 252 54.21 -34.27 -40.93
C ALA A 252 54.92 -33.08 -40.28
N PRO A 253 54.64 -32.80 -38.93
CA PRO A 253 55.32 -31.74 -38.28
C PRO A 253 56.78 -31.99 -38.08
N SER A 254 57.65 -30.93 -38.11
CA SER A 254 59.05 -31.00 -37.84
C SER A 254 59.51 -29.76 -37.03
N PRO A 255 59.95 -29.93 -35.78
CA PRO A 255 60.19 -31.12 -34.99
C PRO A 255 58.91 -31.91 -34.72
N THR A 256 59.08 -33.17 -34.25
CA THR A 256 57.97 -34.15 -34.04
C THR A 256 57.30 -34.04 -32.65
N ALA A 257 57.69 -33.06 -31.82
CA ALA A 257 57.15 -32.79 -30.51
C ALA A 257 57.27 -31.32 -30.13
N GLY A 258 56.44 -30.86 -29.22
CA GLY A 258 56.47 -29.48 -28.73
C GLY A 258 55.28 -29.13 -27.80
N SER A 259 54.94 -27.84 -27.78
CA SER A 259 53.79 -27.33 -27.04
C SER A 259 52.77 -26.72 -27.99
N LEU A 260 51.51 -26.76 -27.62
CA LEU A 260 50.41 -26.09 -28.30
C LEU A 260 49.38 -25.64 -27.29
N SER A 261 48.46 -24.80 -27.73
CA SER A 261 47.23 -24.46 -27.00
C SER A 261 46.03 -24.87 -27.86
N PHE A 262 45.04 -25.48 -27.24
CA PHE A 262 43.81 -25.83 -27.94
C PHE A 262 42.58 -25.27 -27.19
N ALA A 263 41.51 -25.10 -27.92
CA ALA A 263 40.25 -24.60 -27.44
C ALA A 263 39.11 -25.42 -28.06
N TYR A 264 37.99 -25.50 -27.37
CA TYR A 264 36.82 -26.22 -27.83
C TYR A 264 35.52 -25.58 -27.30
N TYR A 265 34.41 -25.88 -28.01
CA TYR A 265 33.11 -25.40 -27.60
C TYR A 265 32.64 -26.06 -26.30
N ARG A 266 31.96 -25.27 -25.44
CA ARG A 266 31.44 -25.76 -24.18
C ARG A 266 30.02 -25.30 -23.97
N LYS A 267 29.25 -26.06 -23.18
CA LYS A 267 27.88 -25.73 -22.76
C LYS A 267 27.87 -25.18 -21.36
N ALA A 268 27.24 -24.03 -21.16
CA ALA A 268 27.06 -23.47 -19.87
C ALA A 268 25.81 -24.00 -19.16
N ARG A 269 25.91 -24.19 -17.86
CA ARG A 269 24.82 -24.50 -16.97
C ARG A 269 24.68 -23.40 -15.94
N LEU A 270 23.48 -22.86 -15.84
CA LEU A 270 23.10 -21.82 -14.93
C LEU A 270 22.25 -22.41 -13.80
N GLU A 271 22.46 -21.92 -12.59
CA GLU A 271 21.66 -22.28 -11.43
C GLU A 271 21.38 -21.01 -10.60
N PHE A 272 20.13 -20.80 -10.20
CA PHE A 272 19.75 -19.69 -9.35
C PHE A 272 18.60 -20.06 -8.40
N THR A 273 18.49 -19.28 -7.32
CA THR A 273 17.51 -19.51 -6.25
C THR A 273 16.22 -18.73 -6.49
N VAL A 274 15.08 -19.41 -6.31
CA VAL A 274 13.75 -18.76 -6.30
C VAL A 274 13.48 -18.25 -4.90
N PRO A 275 13.25 -16.93 -4.71
CA PRO A 275 12.91 -16.37 -3.42
C PRO A 275 11.64 -16.98 -2.82
N THR A 276 11.61 -17.14 -1.49
CA THR A 276 10.44 -17.69 -0.80
C THR A 276 9.18 -16.87 -1.06
N GLU A 277 9.31 -15.56 -1.15
CA GLU A 277 8.18 -14.66 -1.44
C GLU A 277 7.49 -14.99 -2.77
N LEU A 278 8.25 -15.40 -3.79
CA LEU A 278 7.71 -15.84 -5.08
C LEU A 278 7.13 -17.26 -5.00
N ALA A 279 7.86 -18.17 -4.37
CA ALA A 279 7.49 -19.59 -4.32
C ALA A 279 6.22 -19.83 -3.49
N SER A 280 5.99 -19.00 -2.44
CA SER A 280 4.83 -19.10 -1.55
C SER A 280 3.72 -18.11 -1.87
N ALA A 281 3.86 -17.26 -2.89
CA ALA A 281 2.84 -16.31 -3.29
C ALA A 281 1.56 -17.03 -3.77
N THR A 282 0.41 -16.45 -3.45
CA THR A 282 -0.90 -16.98 -3.90
C THR A 282 -1.03 -17.01 -5.42
N ASP A 283 -0.30 -16.14 -6.10
CA ASP A 283 -0.23 -15.98 -7.55
C ASP A 283 1.11 -16.45 -8.13
N SER A 284 1.76 -17.41 -7.47
CA SER A 284 3.07 -17.96 -7.90
C SER A 284 3.11 -18.45 -9.34
N ALA A 285 1.96 -18.89 -9.88
CA ALA A 285 1.84 -19.35 -11.27
C ALA A 285 1.96 -18.24 -12.33
N ASP A 286 1.85 -16.97 -11.92
CA ASP A 286 1.91 -15.80 -12.80
C ASP A 286 3.34 -15.26 -12.96
N PHE A 287 4.27 -15.75 -12.14
CA PHE A 287 5.67 -15.39 -12.23
C PHE A 287 6.41 -16.17 -13.31
N PHE A 288 7.39 -15.51 -13.89
CA PHE A 288 8.31 -16.07 -14.87
C PHE A 288 9.73 -15.58 -14.61
N PHE A 289 10.71 -16.20 -15.23
CA PHE A 289 12.09 -15.71 -15.23
C PHE A 289 12.57 -15.45 -16.66
N GLN A 290 13.49 -14.53 -16.78
CA GLN A 290 14.22 -14.21 -18.01
C GLN A 290 15.70 -14.35 -17.74
N ILE A 291 16.40 -15.02 -18.68
CA ILE A 291 17.84 -15.19 -18.67
C ILE A 291 18.41 -14.41 -19.83
N TYR A 292 19.42 -13.63 -19.54
CA TYR A 292 20.11 -12.80 -20.50
C TYR A 292 21.58 -13.20 -20.59
N ARG A 293 22.14 -13.14 -21.79
CA ARG A 293 23.56 -13.40 -22.06
C ARG A 293 24.13 -12.28 -22.93
N THR A 294 25.42 -11.95 -22.70
CA THR A 294 26.21 -11.12 -23.63
C THR A 294 26.63 -11.90 -24.86
N SER A 295 26.99 -11.22 -25.95
CA SER A 295 27.77 -11.83 -27.02
C SER A 295 29.12 -12.29 -26.48
N GLN A 296 29.73 -13.26 -27.14
CA GLN A 296 31.04 -13.80 -26.77
C GLN A 296 32.12 -12.74 -27.00
N SER A 297 33.05 -12.64 -26.04
CA SER A 297 34.21 -11.74 -26.15
C SER A 297 35.21 -12.22 -27.23
N ALA A 298 36.12 -11.33 -27.66
CA ALA A 298 37.14 -11.66 -28.64
C ALA A 298 38.20 -12.66 -28.10
N SER A 299 38.45 -12.64 -26.78
CA SER A 299 39.30 -13.61 -26.11
C SER A 299 38.82 -13.91 -24.70
N SER A 300 39.27 -15.01 -24.11
CA SER A 300 38.93 -15.38 -22.72
C SER A 300 39.50 -14.44 -21.65
N ALA A 301 40.40 -13.56 -22.03
CA ALA A 301 40.98 -12.52 -21.19
C ALA A 301 40.20 -11.20 -21.27
N ASP A 302 39.38 -11.03 -22.31
CA ASP A 302 38.61 -9.80 -22.54
C ASP A 302 37.24 -9.88 -21.88
N THR A 303 36.90 -8.85 -21.13
CA THR A 303 35.54 -8.71 -20.55
C THR A 303 34.51 -8.56 -21.67
N PRO A 304 33.40 -9.36 -21.65
CA PRO A 304 32.36 -9.21 -22.67
C PRO A 304 31.72 -7.83 -22.56
N THR A 305 31.28 -7.28 -23.71
CA THR A 305 30.52 -6.04 -23.73
C THR A 305 29.24 -6.21 -22.93
N PRO A 306 28.86 -5.28 -22.02
CA PRO A 306 27.68 -5.41 -21.18
C PRO A 306 26.37 -5.13 -21.94
N ASP A 307 26.22 -5.77 -23.08
CA ASP A 307 25.02 -5.77 -23.94
C ASP A 307 24.32 -7.11 -23.78
N PHE A 308 23.41 -7.18 -22.83
CA PHE A 308 22.69 -8.39 -22.47
C PHE A 308 21.47 -8.59 -23.36
N LYS A 309 21.36 -9.75 -23.96
CA LYS A 309 20.28 -10.18 -24.86
C LYS A 309 19.52 -11.34 -24.26
N LEU A 310 18.20 -11.37 -24.44
CA LEU A 310 17.32 -12.42 -23.91
C LEU A 310 17.61 -13.76 -24.62
N ILE A 311 17.96 -14.79 -23.84
CA ILE A 311 18.13 -16.16 -24.33
C ILE A 311 17.01 -17.09 -23.91
N LYS A 312 16.30 -16.77 -22.81
CA LYS A 312 15.21 -17.60 -22.29
C LYS A 312 14.20 -16.78 -21.51
N GLU A 313 12.91 -16.98 -21.78
CA GLU A 313 11.79 -16.59 -20.92
C GLU A 313 10.95 -17.82 -20.62
N GLN A 314 10.63 -18.07 -19.36
CA GLN A 314 9.84 -19.23 -18.96
C GLN A 314 9.12 -18.99 -17.64
N LYS A 315 7.86 -19.46 -17.53
CA LYS A 315 7.15 -19.56 -16.24
C LYS A 315 7.80 -20.62 -15.37
N PHE A 316 7.78 -20.38 -14.05
CA PHE A 316 8.26 -21.38 -13.11
C PHE A 316 7.38 -22.64 -13.15
N SER A 317 8.03 -23.79 -13.14
CA SER A 317 7.36 -25.09 -12.95
C SER A 317 7.09 -25.33 -11.45
N ALA A 318 6.11 -26.18 -11.15
CA ALA A 318 5.82 -26.54 -9.76
C ALA A 318 7.01 -27.17 -9.04
N SER A 319 7.86 -27.93 -9.76
CA SER A 319 9.08 -28.50 -9.20
C SER A 319 10.13 -27.44 -8.84
N GLU A 320 10.28 -26.41 -9.67
CA GLU A 320 11.20 -25.30 -9.43
C GLU A 320 10.74 -24.43 -8.25
N LEU A 321 9.44 -24.18 -8.13
CA LEU A 321 8.86 -23.47 -6.97
C LEU A 321 9.05 -24.27 -5.68
N ASN A 322 8.82 -25.58 -5.69
CA ASN A 322 8.98 -26.44 -4.52
C ASN A 322 10.44 -26.59 -4.09
N SER A 323 11.34 -26.84 -5.04
CA SER A 323 12.79 -26.96 -4.78
C SER A 323 13.45 -25.60 -4.53
N ARG A 324 12.82 -24.52 -4.98
CA ARG A 324 13.33 -23.15 -5.00
C ARG A 324 14.66 -23.02 -5.76
N VAL A 325 14.90 -23.87 -6.72
CA VAL A 325 16.09 -23.90 -7.57
C VAL A 325 15.68 -24.07 -9.02
N VAL A 326 16.19 -23.17 -9.87
CA VAL A 326 16.10 -23.28 -11.32
C VAL A 326 17.45 -23.70 -11.87
N VAL A 327 17.44 -24.65 -12.78
CA VAL A 327 18.62 -25.09 -13.51
C VAL A 327 18.33 -24.94 -15.00
N TYR A 328 19.19 -24.22 -15.69
CA TYR A 328 19.08 -23.98 -17.12
C TYR A 328 20.40 -24.28 -17.82
N GLU A 329 20.34 -24.96 -19.00
CA GLU A 329 21.48 -25.22 -19.85
C GLU A 329 21.39 -24.37 -21.11
N ASP A 330 22.42 -23.60 -21.38
CA ASP A 330 22.45 -22.68 -22.52
C ASP A 330 22.83 -23.40 -23.81
N ASP A 331 21.85 -23.47 -24.72
CA ASP A 331 21.97 -24.06 -26.06
C ASP A 331 21.83 -23.01 -27.21
N VAL A 332 21.81 -21.71 -26.84
CA VAL A 332 21.51 -20.62 -27.78
C VAL A 332 22.79 -20.12 -28.45
N ASP A 333 22.92 -20.29 -29.76
CA ASP A 333 24.04 -19.75 -30.52
C ASP A 333 24.00 -18.23 -30.62
N ASP A 334 25.17 -17.57 -30.70
CA ASP A 334 25.27 -16.08 -30.74
C ASP A 334 24.51 -15.47 -31.93
N ILE A 335 24.32 -16.20 -33.02
CA ILE A 335 23.57 -15.72 -34.18
C ILE A 335 22.09 -15.43 -33.82
N PHE A 336 21.54 -16.11 -32.84
CA PHE A 336 20.16 -15.86 -32.35
C PHE A 336 20.04 -14.70 -31.37
N LEU A 337 21.19 -14.15 -30.90
CA LEU A 337 21.19 -12.93 -30.09
C LEU A 337 20.98 -11.69 -30.95
N GLU A 338 21.27 -11.77 -32.25
CA GLU A 338 21.05 -10.67 -33.17
C GLU A 338 19.54 -10.39 -33.32
N GLY A 339 19.09 -9.24 -32.84
CA GLY A 339 17.66 -8.89 -32.77
C GLY A 339 16.86 -9.45 -31.60
N ALA A 340 17.49 -10.16 -30.66
CA ALA A 340 16.84 -10.56 -29.41
C ALA A 340 16.57 -9.35 -28.49
N THR A 341 15.56 -9.48 -27.63
CA THR A 341 15.20 -8.42 -26.68
C THR A 341 16.36 -8.05 -25.76
N GLU A 342 16.68 -6.77 -25.72
CA GLU A 342 17.72 -6.23 -24.85
C GLU A 342 17.24 -6.11 -23.40
N LEU A 343 18.18 -6.29 -22.47
CA LEU A 343 17.90 -6.02 -21.06
C LEU A 343 17.72 -4.49 -20.87
N TYR A 344 16.66 -4.09 -20.21
CA TYR A 344 16.31 -2.68 -20.03
C TYR A 344 17.39 -1.85 -19.29
N THR A 345 18.30 -2.51 -18.55
CA THR A 345 19.42 -1.89 -17.85
C THR A 345 20.72 -1.85 -18.66
N ASN A 346 20.72 -2.26 -19.91
CA ASN A 346 21.91 -2.17 -20.75
C ASN A 346 22.42 -0.72 -20.85
N PRO A 347 23.76 -0.48 -20.94
CA PRO A 347 24.31 0.87 -21.05
C PRO A 347 23.79 1.65 -22.27
N ASN A 348 23.45 0.94 -23.34
CA ASN A 348 22.91 1.54 -24.57
C ASN A 348 21.38 1.76 -24.48
N SER A 349 20.71 1.20 -23.49
CA SER A 349 19.31 1.50 -23.19
C SER A 349 19.21 2.91 -22.62
N ARG A 350 18.08 3.57 -22.81
CA ARG A 350 17.86 4.90 -22.22
C ARG A 350 17.82 4.90 -20.70
N GLU A 351 17.65 3.73 -20.09
CA GLU A 351 17.46 3.55 -18.66
C GLU A 351 18.79 3.35 -17.92
N GLY A 352 19.61 2.39 -18.35
CA GLY A 352 20.87 2.01 -17.70
C GLY A 352 20.68 1.38 -16.30
N GLU A 353 21.76 1.01 -15.64
CA GLU A 353 21.73 0.33 -14.34
C GLU A 353 21.16 1.18 -13.19
N ALA A 354 21.30 2.51 -13.26
CA ALA A 354 20.74 3.40 -12.26
C ALA A 354 19.20 3.39 -12.20
N GLN A 355 18.56 2.90 -13.25
CA GLN A 355 17.11 2.79 -13.38
C GLN A 355 16.62 1.33 -13.22
N GLU A 356 17.31 0.51 -12.45
CA GLU A 356 16.84 -0.83 -12.12
C GLU A 356 15.51 -0.80 -11.37
N ASN A 357 14.62 -1.76 -11.65
CA ASN A 357 13.28 -1.85 -11.10
C ASN A 357 13.31 -2.36 -9.64
N SER A 358 13.71 -1.52 -8.72
CA SER A 358 13.63 -1.85 -7.29
C SER A 358 12.19 -1.86 -6.80
N ARG A 359 11.91 -2.66 -5.76
CA ARG A 359 10.59 -2.75 -5.14
C ARG A 359 10.22 -1.44 -4.43
N PRO A 360 8.91 -1.11 -4.34
CA PRO A 360 8.45 0.05 -3.57
C PRO A 360 8.96 0.01 -2.12
N PRO A 361 9.43 1.15 -1.56
CA PRO A 361 9.77 1.27 -0.15
C PRO A 361 8.51 1.28 0.72
N LEU A 362 8.67 1.12 2.04
CA LEU A 362 7.62 1.47 2.99
C LEU A 362 7.41 2.98 2.95
N CYS A 363 6.16 3.44 2.92
CA CYS A 363 5.84 4.87 2.90
C CYS A 363 4.57 5.18 3.70
N GLU A 364 4.39 6.44 4.07
CA GLU A 364 3.22 6.90 4.81
C GLU A 364 2.07 7.33 3.89
N ASP A 365 2.36 7.89 2.72
CA ASP A 365 1.35 8.33 1.76
C ASP A 365 1.77 7.99 0.32
N VAL A 366 0.79 7.84 -0.57
CA VAL A 366 0.98 7.51 -1.98
C VAL A 366 0.05 8.35 -2.85
N ILE A 367 0.58 8.88 -3.93
CA ILE A 367 -0.18 9.67 -4.90
C ILE A 367 0.25 9.32 -6.33
N LEU A 368 -0.69 9.45 -7.27
CA LEU A 368 -0.43 9.32 -8.71
C LEU A 368 -0.37 10.72 -9.34
N PHE A 369 0.71 11.02 -10.04
CA PHE A 369 0.85 12.26 -10.79
C PHE A 369 1.61 12.01 -12.10
N LYS A 370 1.01 12.35 -13.24
CA LYS A 370 1.58 12.15 -14.58
C LYS A 370 2.13 10.73 -14.80
N ASP A 371 1.32 9.74 -14.46
CA ASP A 371 1.60 8.31 -14.57
C ASP A 371 2.80 7.81 -13.73
N HIS A 372 3.28 8.61 -12.77
CA HIS A 372 4.23 8.21 -11.74
C HIS A 372 3.54 8.09 -10.39
N ILE A 373 3.84 7.04 -9.63
CA ILE A 373 3.48 6.99 -8.21
C ILE A 373 4.61 7.62 -7.39
N PHE A 374 4.24 8.56 -6.53
CA PHE A 374 5.10 9.12 -5.50
C PHE A 374 4.83 8.39 -4.19
N TYR A 375 5.83 7.73 -3.67
CA TYR A 375 5.87 7.12 -2.35
C TYR A 375 6.50 8.12 -1.39
N LEU A 376 5.69 8.68 -0.48
CA LEU A 376 6.07 9.83 0.35
C LEU A 376 6.42 9.40 1.77
N ASN A 377 7.44 10.03 2.38
CA ASN A 377 7.92 9.72 3.72
C ASN A 377 8.31 8.24 3.82
N ILE A 378 9.45 7.93 3.21
CA ILE A 378 9.87 6.56 2.98
C ILE A 378 10.76 6.02 4.09
N THR A 379 10.63 4.71 4.31
CA THR A 379 11.53 3.93 5.17
C THR A 379 12.03 2.74 4.37
N GLU A 380 13.36 2.59 4.33
CA GLU A 380 14.01 1.47 3.67
C GLU A 380 14.03 0.22 4.56
N ARG A 381 14.42 -0.92 3.99
CA ARG A 381 14.67 -2.13 4.76
C ARG A 381 15.99 -2.02 5.52
N HIS A 382 16.11 -2.77 6.59
CA HIS A 382 17.39 -2.91 7.27
C HIS A 382 18.44 -3.53 6.34
N LEU A 383 19.65 -2.94 6.35
CA LEU A 383 20.79 -3.34 5.54
C LEU A 383 22.00 -3.57 6.44
N PHE A 384 22.79 -4.62 6.17
CA PHE A 384 24.05 -4.85 6.84
C PHE A 384 25.11 -5.29 5.84
N ASN A 385 26.22 -4.53 5.75
CA ASN A 385 27.37 -4.84 4.93
C ASN A 385 28.47 -5.46 5.77
N PHE A 386 29.02 -6.57 5.32
CA PHE A 386 30.16 -7.21 5.97
C PHE A 386 31.02 -7.93 4.94
N GLN A 387 32.28 -8.16 5.30
CA GLN A 387 33.28 -8.80 4.44
C GLN A 387 33.89 -9.98 5.13
N LEU A 388 34.01 -11.10 4.45
CA LEU A 388 34.87 -12.19 4.86
C LEU A 388 36.30 -11.83 4.47
N ILE A 389 37.18 -11.71 5.45
CA ILE A 389 38.57 -11.31 5.26
C ILE A 389 39.58 -12.47 5.45
N SER A 390 39.11 -13.58 6.00
CA SER A 390 39.90 -14.79 6.15
C SER A 390 39.04 -16.04 6.03
N SER A 391 39.45 -16.96 5.20
CA SER A 391 38.85 -18.29 5.05
C SER A 391 39.86 -19.40 5.45
N ASN A 392 40.89 -19.06 6.24
CA ASN A 392 41.90 -20.02 6.63
C ASN A 392 41.28 -21.08 7.54
N VAL A 393 41.12 -22.27 7.00
CA VAL A 393 40.54 -23.44 7.66
C VAL A 393 41.58 -24.20 8.46
N SER A 394 42.88 -24.05 8.13
CA SER A 394 43.92 -24.90 8.64
C SER A 394 44.49 -24.53 10.01
N GLY A 395 43.80 -23.60 10.69
CA GLY A 395 44.36 -23.49 12.01
C GLY A 395 43.89 -22.46 12.98
N ALA A 396 43.07 -21.48 12.66
CA ALA A 396 42.76 -20.52 13.70
C ALA A 396 41.39 -19.85 13.64
N ILE A 397 40.74 -19.78 12.47
CA ILE A 397 39.55 -18.91 12.34
C ILE A 397 38.24 -19.70 12.17
N TRP A 398 38.26 -20.74 11.32
CA TRP A 398 37.08 -21.56 11.04
C TRP A 398 37.36 -23.05 11.23
N ALA A 399 36.46 -23.73 11.92
CA ALA A 399 36.41 -25.18 11.98
C ALA A 399 35.04 -25.70 11.53
N SER A 400 35.04 -26.99 11.16
CA SER A 400 33.75 -27.67 10.84
C SER A 400 32.91 -27.72 12.11
N GLY A 401 31.70 -27.14 12.06
CA GLY A 401 30.81 -27.01 13.20
C GLY A 401 30.68 -25.58 13.73
N ASP A 402 31.63 -24.69 13.49
CA ASP A 402 31.44 -23.26 13.78
C ASP A 402 30.25 -22.71 13.02
N TYR A 403 29.61 -21.66 13.53
CA TYR A 403 28.43 -21.18 12.92
C TYR A 403 28.26 -19.66 13.00
N ILE A 404 27.47 -19.15 12.05
CA ILE A 404 26.96 -17.79 12.05
C ILE A 404 25.47 -17.84 12.39
N GLU A 405 25.02 -16.96 13.24
CA GLU A 405 23.62 -16.74 13.48
C GLU A 405 23.18 -15.34 13.01
N ILE A 406 22.05 -15.31 12.34
CA ILE A 406 21.36 -14.10 11.91
C ILE A 406 20.04 -14.04 12.67
N LYS A 407 19.81 -12.92 13.37
CA LYS A 407 18.61 -12.67 14.14
C LYS A 407 17.94 -11.40 13.67
N GLN A 408 16.60 -11.43 13.53
CA GLN A 408 15.77 -10.24 13.38
C GLN A 408 14.45 -10.46 14.13
N GLY A 409 14.15 -9.58 15.06
CA GLY A 409 12.98 -9.74 15.94
C GLY A 409 13.01 -11.07 16.69
N GLY A 410 11.93 -11.81 16.61
CA GLY A 410 11.80 -13.15 17.24
C GLY A 410 12.45 -14.29 16.45
N THR A 411 12.95 -14.06 15.23
CA THR A 411 13.48 -15.10 14.34
C THR A 411 15.00 -15.15 14.42
N THR A 412 15.56 -16.31 14.76
CA THR A 412 17.01 -16.57 14.73
C THR A 412 17.29 -17.77 13.82
N ARG A 413 18.25 -17.63 12.90
CA ARG A 413 18.68 -18.69 11.98
C ARG A 413 20.17 -18.92 12.10
N ARG A 414 20.55 -20.19 12.10
CA ARG A 414 21.94 -20.64 12.25
C ARG A 414 22.42 -21.25 10.93
N TYR A 415 23.66 -20.94 10.56
CA TYR A 415 24.36 -21.45 9.38
C TYR A 415 25.67 -22.07 9.81
N ILE A 416 25.80 -23.38 9.58
CA ILE A 416 26.92 -24.16 10.11
C ILE A 416 28.02 -24.31 9.04
N ALA A 417 29.23 -24.02 9.42
CA ALA A 417 30.41 -24.20 8.57
C ALA A 417 30.79 -25.68 8.43
N ARG A 418 31.13 -26.09 7.21
CA ARG A 418 31.63 -27.41 6.87
C ARG A 418 32.90 -27.28 6.03
N THR A 419 33.96 -27.98 6.44
CA THR A 419 35.15 -28.16 5.59
C THR A 419 34.81 -29.10 4.45
N GLY A 420 35.26 -28.79 3.24
CA GLY A 420 34.97 -29.57 2.04
C GLY A 420 33.92 -28.92 1.16
N VAL A 421 33.05 -29.71 0.57
CA VAL A 421 32.10 -29.22 -0.49
C VAL A 421 30.92 -28.43 0.06
N GLY A 422 30.54 -28.65 1.33
CA GLY A 422 29.42 -27.91 1.94
C GLY A 422 28.19 -27.82 1.04
N ASN A 423 27.77 -26.58 0.78
CA ASN A 423 26.63 -26.28 -0.10
C ASN A 423 27.04 -25.93 -1.55
N GLN A 424 28.27 -26.25 -1.97
CA GLN A 424 28.66 -26.11 -3.37
C GLN A 424 28.07 -27.23 -4.20
N THR A 425 27.65 -26.89 -5.43
CA THR A 425 27.26 -27.91 -6.39
C THR A 425 28.50 -28.61 -6.91
N VAL A 426 28.53 -29.91 -6.76
CA VAL A 426 29.64 -30.75 -7.20
C VAL A 426 29.13 -31.73 -8.24
N THR A 427 29.88 -31.87 -9.31
CA THR A 427 29.72 -33.02 -10.24
C THR A 427 30.42 -34.20 -9.62
N SER A 428 29.69 -35.26 -9.37
CA SER A 428 30.27 -36.50 -8.88
C SER A 428 31.01 -37.22 -10.03
N GLU A 429 32.20 -37.75 -9.75
CA GLU A 429 32.91 -38.51 -10.75
C GLU A 429 32.37 -39.92 -10.90
N SER A 430 31.75 -40.48 -9.91
CA SER A 430 31.09 -41.77 -10.00
C SER A 430 29.93 -41.90 -9.03
N ALA A 431 28.82 -42.40 -9.52
CA ALA A 431 27.69 -42.79 -8.70
C ALA A 431 27.20 -44.17 -9.16
N SER A 432 26.86 -44.99 -8.17
CA SER A 432 26.33 -46.34 -8.42
C SER A 432 25.15 -46.59 -7.48
N PHE A 433 24.38 -47.61 -7.74
CA PHE A 433 23.29 -47.99 -6.85
C PHE A 433 23.17 -49.51 -6.70
N VAL A 434 22.71 -49.90 -5.49
CA VAL A 434 22.28 -51.27 -5.21
C VAL A 434 20.87 -51.16 -4.61
N SER A 435 19.90 -51.76 -5.30
CA SER A 435 18.49 -51.58 -4.95
C SER A 435 18.14 -50.07 -4.98
N MET A 436 17.55 -49.53 -3.93
CA MET A 436 17.20 -48.09 -3.78
C MET A 436 18.28 -47.22 -3.14
N THR A 437 19.43 -47.83 -2.77
CA THR A 437 20.54 -47.11 -2.16
C THR A 437 21.53 -46.64 -3.18
N ILE A 438 21.76 -45.35 -3.28
CA ILE A 438 22.70 -44.71 -4.15
C ILE A 438 23.99 -44.44 -3.41
N THR A 439 25.12 -44.81 -3.96
CA THR A 439 26.45 -44.53 -3.46
C THR A 439 27.13 -43.52 -4.37
N VAL A 440 27.57 -42.42 -3.76
CA VAL A 440 28.31 -41.35 -4.44
C VAL A 440 29.76 -41.41 -3.94
N ASN A 441 30.71 -41.48 -4.86
CA ASN A 441 32.12 -41.40 -4.55
C ASN A 441 32.64 -39.99 -4.84
N TYR A 442 33.08 -39.33 -3.81
CA TYR A 442 33.68 -37.97 -3.89
C TYR A 442 34.68 -37.77 -2.73
N THR A 443 35.92 -37.45 -3.09
CA THR A 443 37.02 -37.34 -2.13
C THR A 443 36.85 -36.11 -1.21
N ALA A 444 36.94 -36.29 0.08
CA ALA A 444 36.91 -35.23 1.09
C ALA A 444 35.64 -34.35 1.02
N HIS A 445 34.47 -35.00 0.81
CA HIS A 445 33.20 -34.28 0.68
C HIS A 445 32.74 -33.53 1.94
N GLY A 446 33.25 -33.84 3.12
CA GLY A 446 32.96 -33.16 4.38
C GLY A 446 31.52 -33.36 4.92
N LEU A 447 30.71 -34.18 4.29
CA LEU A 447 29.33 -34.48 4.69
C LEU A 447 29.31 -35.65 5.68
N VAL A 448 28.32 -35.66 6.55
CA VAL A 448 28.14 -36.72 7.55
C VAL A 448 26.75 -37.37 7.50
N THR A 449 26.59 -38.52 8.13
CA THR A 449 25.27 -39.17 8.24
C THR A 449 24.27 -38.25 8.91
N GLY A 450 23.08 -38.14 8.33
CA GLY A 450 22.01 -37.22 8.75
C GLY A 450 22.04 -35.85 8.06
N ASP A 451 23.15 -35.47 7.40
CA ASP A 451 23.14 -34.28 6.52
C ASP A 451 22.16 -34.49 5.36
N THR A 452 21.60 -33.43 4.87
CA THR A 452 20.78 -33.44 3.66
C THR A 452 21.53 -32.82 2.49
N ILE A 453 21.33 -33.43 1.32
CA ILE A 453 21.89 -32.96 0.05
C ILE A 453 20.78 -32.67 -0.95
N PHE A 454 20.96 -31.69 -1.80
CA PHE A 454 20.14 -31.49 -2.99
C PHE A 454 20.85 -32.16 -4.17
N VAL A 455 20.17 -33.12 -4.76
CA VAL A 455 20.65 -33.85 -5.96
C VAL A 455 19.99 -33.22 -7.17
N SER A 456 20.81 -32.98 -8.20
CA SER A 456 20.33 -32.54 -9.51
C SER A 456 21.10 -33.28 -10.59
N ASN A 457 20.48 -33.33 -11.77
CA ASN A 457 21.15 -33.81 -12.97
C ASN A 457 21.88 -35.17 -12.83
N ALA A 458 21.16 -36.17 -12.32
CA ALA A 458 21.67 -37.54 -12.34
C ALA A 458 21.80 -38.09 -13.79
N ARG A 459 22.92 -38.68 -14.09
CA ARG A 459 23.28 -39.15 -15.42
C ARG A 459 23.26 -40.69 -15.51
N GLY A 460 22.70 -41.23 -16.60
CA GLY A 460 22.49 -42.62 -16.81
C GLY A 460 21.23 -42.87 -17.60
N THR A 461 20.75 -44.12 -17.64
CA THR A 461 19.50 -44.49 -18.29
C THR A 461 18.39 -44.62 -17.27
N GLY A 462 17.32 -43.86 -17.44
CA GLY A 462 16.23 -43.75 -16.47
C GLY A 462 16.26 -42.45 -15.71
N THR A 463 15.44 -42.32 -14.66
CA THR A 463 15.29 -41.08 -13.91
C THR A 463 15.56 -41.26 -12.42
N LEU A 464 16.51 -40.49 -11.89
CA LEU A 464 16.58 -40.15 -10.48
C LEU A 464 16.02 -38.72 -10.33
N PRO A 465 14.93 -38.53 -9.60
CA PRO A 465 14.33 -37.19 -9.46
C PRO A 465 15.32 -36.24 -8.79
N SER A 466 15.40 -35.03 -9.31
CA SER A 466 16.06 -33.92 -8.60
C SER A 466 15.29 -33.63 -7.32
N GLY A 467 16.00 -33.46 -6.22
CA GLY A 467 15.37 -33.25 -4.92
C GLY A 467 16.32 -33.34 -3.76
N THR A 468 15.77 -33.21 -2.56
CA THR A 468 16.54 -33.28 -1.30
C THR A 468 16.53 -34.70 -0.77
N TYR A 469 17.72 -35.24 -0.45
CA TYR A 469 17.92 -36.55 0.12
C TYR A 469 18.73 -36.48 1.40
N THR A 470 18.48 -37.40 2.33
CA THR A 470 19.25 -37.50 3.58
C THR A 470 20.35 -38.53 3.44
N ILE A 471 21.55 -38.20 3.90
CA ILE A 471 22.69 -39.12 3.88
C ILE A 471 22.48 -40.24 4.91
N ALA A 472 22.45 -41.46 4.43
CA ALA A 472 22.27 -42.66 5.26
C ALA A 472 23.55 -43.14 5.89
N THR A 473 24.65 -43.18 5.13
CA THR A 473 26.00 -43.48 5.62
C THR A 473 27.03 -42.63 4.93
N HIS A 474 28.19 -42.40 5.59
CA HIS A 474 29.30 -41.67 5.01
C HIS A 474 30.64 -42.33 5.35
N ALA A 475 31.61 -42.13 4.48
CA ALA A 475 33.05 -42.38 4.66
C ALA A 475 33.80 -41.14 4.14
N ALA A 476 35.13 -41.10 4.33
CA ALA A 476 35.89 -39.90 3.93
C ALA A 476 35.76 -39.52 2.46
N ASN A 477 35.55 -40.50 1.58
CA ASN A 477 35.51 -40.34 0.13
C ASN A 477 34.23 -40.89 -0.53
N SER A 478 33.20 -41.21 0.26
CA SER A 478 31.94 -41.68 -0.27
C SER A 478 30.81 -41.48 0.74
N PHE A 479 29.58 -41.35 0.22
CA PHE A 479 28.36 -41.34 1.05
C PHE A 479 27.23 -42.06 0.32
N THR A 480 26.21 -42.44 1.08
CA THR A 480 25.02 -43.11 0.53
C THR A 480 23.73 -42.38 0.90
N PHE A 481 22.72 -42.46 0.06
CA PHE A 481 21.37 -42.03 0.35
C PHE A 481 20.36 -42.99 -0.32
N THR A 482 19.10 -42.91 0.10
CA THR A 482 18.02 -43.75 -0.43
C THR A 482 17.11 -42.90 -1.29
N ALA A 483 16.75 -43.37 -2.48
CA ALA A 483 15.82 -42.75 -3.41
C ALA A 483 14.56 -43.63 -3.59
N ALA A 484 13.38 -43.02 -3.80
CA ALA A 484 12.13 -43.75 -4.03
C ALA A 484 12.10 -44.44 -5.43
N SER A 485 12.87 -43.91 -6.36
CA SER A 485 13.08 -44.50 -7.71
C SER A 485 14.54 -44.37 -8.08
N VAL A 486 15.05 -45.33 -8.78
CA VAL A 486 16.44 -45.34 -9.28
C VAL A 486 16.43 -45.51 -10.81
N PRO A 487 17.41 -44.91 -11.51
CA PRO A 487 17.55 -45.11 -12.95
C PRO A 487 17.98 -46.61 -13.24
N THR A 488 17.85 -47.00 -14.48
CA THR A 488 18.34 -48.33 -14.93
C THR A 488 19.86 -48.42 -14.88
N THR A 489 20.52 -47.28 -15.15
CA THR A 489 21.96 -47.12 -14.97
C THR A 489 22.21 -45.76 -14.39
N LEU A 490 23.19 -45.64 -13.50
CA LEU A 490 23.62 -44.35 -12.92
C LEU A 490 25.15 -44.30 -13.05
N THR A 491 25.65 -43.27 -13.70
CA THR A 491 27.12 -43.07 -13.88
C THR A 491 27.64 -42.00 -12.91
N ASP A 492 26.91 -40.91 -12.78
CA ASP A 492 27.22 -39.81 -11.88
C ASP A 492 25.98 -38.97 -11.57
N LEU A 493 26.12 -38.02 -10.70
CA LEU A 493 25.11 -37.03 -10.35
C LEU A 493 25.76 -35.76 -9.83
N ASP A 494 25.04 -34.67 -9.92
CA ASP A 494 25.39 -33.42 -9.24
C ASP A 494 24.74 -33.35 -7.85
N PHE A 495 25.48 -32.99 -6.85
CA PHE A 495 24.97 -32.82 -5.49
C PHE A 495 25.48 -31.58 -4.81
N GLN A 496 24.78 -31.19 -3.77
CA GLN A 496 25.11 -30.05 -2.94
C GLN A 496 24.60 -30.29 -1.53
N GLY A 497 25.43 -30.06 -0.52
CA GLY A 497 25.00 -30.07 0.88
C GLY A 497 24.01 -28.93 1.17
N VAL A 498 22.95 -29.22 1.95
CA VAL A 498 21.87 -28.27 2.26
C VAL A 498 21.77 -28.01 3.75
N THR A 499 21.57 -29.06 4.56
CA THR A 499 21.44 -28.93 6.02
C THR A 499 22.16 -30.05 6.74
N ASN A 500 22.44 -29.86 8.05
CA ASN A 500 22.89 -30.94 8.93
C ASN A 500 21.70 -31.73 9.53
N GLY A 501 20.55 -31.73 8.86
CA GLY A 501 19.31 -32.28 9.39
C GLY A 501 18.46 -31.24 10.15
N THR A 502 19.08 -30.19 10.72
CA THR A 502 18.40 -29.12 11.46
C THR A 502 18.70 -27.72 10.92
N TYR A 503 19.95 -27.44 10.65
CA TYR A 503 20.42 -26.10 10.23
C TYR A 503 21.08 -26.15 8.84
N PRO A 504 20.92 -25.08 8.03
CA PRO A 504 21.66 -24.94 6.78
C PRO A 504 23.17 -25.03 6.98
N ILE A 505 23.87 -25.64 6.01
CA ILE A 505 25.30 -25.73 6.01
C ILE A 505 25.91 -24.90 4.88
N PHE A 506 27.11 -24.36 5.07
CA PHE A 506 27.91 -23.71 4.04
C PHE A 506 29.35 -24.24 3.99
N ALA A 507 29.91 -24.22 2.79
CA ALA A 507 31.27 -24.71 2.57
C ALA A 507 32.32 -23.71 3.06
N ILE A 508 33.35 -24.17 3.69
CA ILE A 508 34.60 -23.45 3.93
C ILE A 508 35.65 -24.05 2.99
N LEU A 509 36.19 -23.22 2.11
CA LEU A 509 37.32 -23.60 1.28
C LEU A 509 38.61 -23.05 1.87
N ASP A 510 39.53 -23.96 2.23
CA ASP A 510 40.91 -23.56 2.55
C ASP A 510 41.67 -23.31 1.25
N SER A 511 42.25 -22.14 1.11
CA SER A 511 43.10 -21.80 0.00
C SER A 511 44.30 -21.01 0.52
N SER A 512 45.26 -21.74 1.04
CA SER A 512 46.55 -21.15 1.45
C SER A 512 47.36 -20.64 0.23
N THR A 513 47.09 -21.15 -0.96
CA THR A 513 47.75 -20.75 -2.22
C THR A 513 46.98 -19.72 -3.03
N ALA A 514 45.68 -19.57 -2.80
CA ALA A 514 44.80 -18.60 -3.54
C ALA A 514 43.72 -18.05 -2.58
N LEU A 515 44.13 -17.15 -1.69
CA LEU A 515 43.24 -16.56 -0.68
C LEU A 515 41.97 -15.95 -1.28
N SER A 516 42.09 -15.27 -2.40
CA SER A 516 40.94 -14.69 -3.10
C SER A 516 39.92 -15.73 -3.52
N THR A 517 40.30 -16.88 -4.03
CA THR A 517 39.41 -17.98 -4.41
C THR A 517 38.72 -18.60 -3.18
N GLY A 518 39.46 -18.77 -2.08
CA GLY A 518 38.93 -19.27 -0.82
C GLY A 518 37.86 -18.32 -0.25
N LEU A 519 38.15 -17.01 -0.22
CA LEU A 519 37.19 -15.98 0.25
C LEU A 519 35.94 -15.92 -0.62
N LEU A 520 36.07 -15.90 -1.95
CA LEU A 520 34.96 -15.91 -2.88
C LEU A 520 34.06 -17.15 -2.69
N THR A 521 34.69 -18.33 -2.63
CA THR A 521 33.96 -19.60 -2.55
C THR A 521 33.23 -19.72 -1.21
N THR A 522 33.87 -19.37 -0.09
CA THR A 522 33.26 -19.44 1.25
C THR A 522 32.15 -18.41 1.39
N ALA A 523 32.37 -17.16 0.97
CA ALA A 523 31.34 -16.10 1.03
C ALA A 523 30.14 -16.43 0.14
N SER A 524 30.36 -16.89 -1.08
CA SER A 524 29.29 -17.31 -1.98
C SER A 524 28.52 -18.52 -1.46
N ALA A 525 29.19 -19.44 -0.77
CA ALA A 525 28.54 -20.58 -0.11
C ALA A 525 27.65 -20.15 1.04
N LEU A 526 28.09 -19.17 1.84
CA LEU A 526 27.28 -18.59 2.91
C LEU A 526 26.06 -17.84 2.36
N VAL A 527 26.24 -16.99 1.34
CA VAL A 527 25.14 -16.27 0.66
C VAL A 527 24.10 -17.27 0.14
N LYS A 528 24.57 -18.35 -0.50
CA LYS A 528 23.69 -19.41 -1.01
C LYS A 528 22.91 -20.11 0.10
N ALA A 529 23.56 -20.43 1.22
CA ALA A 529 22.92 -21.07 2.36
C ALA A 529 21.82 -20.18 2.96
N ILE A 530 22.07 -18.88 3.07
CA ILE A 530 21.07 -17.89 3.54
C ILE A 530 19.88 -17.79 2.59
N ASN A 531 20.12 -17.65 1.29
CA ASN A 531 19.05 -17.47 0.30
C ASN A 531 18.19 -18.72 0.11
N ARG A 532 18.78 -19.92 0.23
CA ARG A 532 18.06 -21.19 0.18
C ARG A 532 17.24 -21.50 1.43
N ASP A 533 17.61 -20.92 2.56
CA ASP A 533 16.83 -21.05 3.78
C ASP A 533 15.50 -20.28 3.67
N GLY A 534 14.40 -21.02 3.48
CA GLY A 534 13.05 -20.44 3.42
C GLY A 534 12.65 -19.64 4.66
N SER A 535 13.23 -20.00 5.82
CA SER A 535 12.96 -19.35 7.12
C SER A 535 13.94 -18.23 7.45
N ALA A 536 14.91 -17.91 6.59
CA ALA A 536 15.81 -16.79 6.80
C ALA A 536 15.03 -15.47 6.81
N PRO A 537 15.26 -14.57 7.78
CA PRO A 537 14.59 -13.27 7.79
C PRO A 537 15.19 -12.27 6.78
N VAL A 538 16.30 -12.64 6.14
CA VAL A 538 17.07 -11.78 5.23
C VAL A 538 17.32 -12.44 3.88
N TYR A 539 17.62 -11.61 2.89
CA TYR A 539 18.31 -12.00 1.66
C TYR A 539 19.78 -11.62 1.75
N ALA A 540 20.63 -12.40 1.11
CA ALA A 540 22.06 -12.16 1.06
C ALA A 540 22.54 -11.99 -0.38
N ARG A 541 23.56 -11.16 -0.59
CA ARG A 541 24.21 -10.94 -1.89
C ARG A 541 25.71 -10.93 -1.71
N TYR A 542 26.42 -11.47 -2.71
CA TYR A 542 27.85 -11.32 -2.86
C TYR A 542 28.11 -10.12 -3.80
N ILE A 543 28.78 -9.09 -3.30
CA ILE A 543 28.90 -7.80 -4.00
C ILE A 543 30.32 -7.45 -4.44
N SER A 544 31.31 -8.29 -4.19
CA SER A 544 32.67 -8.03 -4.70
C SER A 544 32.75 -8.24 -6.20
N GLY A 545 33.14 -7.20 -6.93
CA GLY A 545 33.47 -7.28 -8.36
C GLY A 545 34.84 -7.90 -8.61
N ILE A 546 35.27 -7.92 -9.87
CA ILE A 546 36.59 -8.49 -10.25
C ILE A 546 37.76 -7.65 -9.72
N ASP A 547 37.57 -6.34 -9.61
CA ASP A 547 38.57 -5.38 -9.14
C ASP A 547 38.45 -5.04 -7.65
N ASP A 548 37.44 -5.61 -6.96
CA ASP A 548 37.21 -5.42 -5.53
C ASP A 548 37.96 -6.47 -4.68
N LEU A 549 38.22 -6.13 -3.41
CA LEU A 549 38.64 -7.13 -2.45
C LEU A 549 37.56 -8.21 -2.31
N PRO A 550 37.92 -9.50 -2.48
CA PRO A 550 36.91 -10.56 -2.42
C PRO A 550 36.26 -10.67 -1.03
N GLY A 551 35.12 -11.34 -0.94
CA GLY A 551 34.46 -11.66 0.31
C GLY A 551 33.46 -10.63 0.80
N LYS A 552 33.20 -9.53 0.09
CA LYS A 552 32.16 -8.55 0.46
C LYS A 552 30.77 -9.14 0.28
N MET A 553 29.98 -9.04 1.32
CA MET A 553 28.60 -9.52 1.37
C MET A 553 27.69 -8.43 1.91
N PHE A 554 26.45 -8.54 1.53
CA PHE A 554 25.39 -7.64 1.90
C PHE A 554 24.16 -8.45 2.25
N ILE A 555 23.49 -8.11 3.34
CA ILE A 555 22.20 -8.71 3.71
C ILE A 555 21.14 -7.63 3.86
N GLU A 556 19.95 -7.93 3.39
CA GLU A 556 18.77 -7.07 3.41
C GLU A 556 17.60 -7.81 4.07
N SER A 557 16.87 -7.14 4.93
CA SER A 557 15.65 -7.69 5.54
C SER A 557 14.60 -8.05 4.48
N LYS A 558 13.93 -9.19 4.64
CA LYS A 558 12.79 -9.57 3.79
C LYS A 558 11.54 -8.73 4.07
N THR A 559 11.40 -8.25 5.30
CA THR A 559 10.25 -7.49 5.78
C THR A 559 10.64 -6.10 6.23
N PHE A 560 9.68 -5.18 6.29
CA PHE A 560 9.85 -3.90 6.96
C PHE A 560 9.63 -4.11 8.46
N SER A 561 10.71 -4.21 9.21
CA SER A 561 10.69 -4.35 10.67
C SER A 561 11.42 -3.18 11.30
N THR A 562 11.02 -2.79 12.49
CA THR A 562 11.78 -1.86 13.32
C THR A 562 12.95 -2.55 14.04
N ASP A 563 12.93 -3.90 14.10
CA ASP A 563 13.99 -4.67 14.74
C ASP A 563 15.21 -4.76 13.82
N PRO A 564 16.42 -4.44 14.29
CA PRO A 564 17.62 -4.54 13.49
C PRO A 564 17.97 -5.99 13.15
N ILE A 565 18.68 -6.18 12.04
CA ILE A 565 19.35 -7.44 11.75
C ILE A 565 20.57 -7.49 12.64
N GLN A 566 20.72 -8.56 13.41
CA GLN A 566 21.84 -8.79 14.31
C GLN A 566 22.60 -10.04 13.88
N LEU A 567 23.93 -9.95 13.83
CA LEU A 567 24.81 -11.05 13.45
C LEU A 567 25.73 -11.42 14.61
N ARG A 568 26.00 -12.73 14.75
CA ARG A 568 27.09 -13.24 15.59
C ARG A 568 27.76 -14.45 14.96
N ALA A 569 29.01 -14.65 15.28
CA ALA A 569 29.76 -15.84 14.90
C ALA A 569 30.21 -16.58 16.16
N VAL A 570 29.98 -17.87 16.23
CA VAL A 570 30.23 -18.70 17.43
C VAL A 570 31.04 -19.91 17.06
N SER A 571 32.03 -20.19 17.88
CA SER A 571 32.82 -21.45 17.83
C SER A 571 32.08 -22.55 18.57
N ASP A 572 31.90 -23.71 17.93
CA ASP A 572 31.25 -24.89 18.53
C ASP A 572 32.31 -25.80 19.23
N GLY A 573 32.94 -25.27 20.27
CA GLY A 573 33.87 -26.03 21.12
C GLY A 573 35.31 -26.15 20.62
N GLY A 574 35.67 -25.49 19.53
CA GLY A 574 37.03 -25.38 19.03
C GLY A 574 37.81 -24.20 19.59
N SER A 575 39.13 -24.16 19.37
CA SER A 575 39.99 -23.02 19.70
C SER A 575 39.91 -21.89 18.65
N THR A 576 38.95 -21.91 17.75
CA THR A 576 38.80 -20.99 16.64
C THR A 576 37.98 -19.75 17.04
N THR A 577 38.25 -18.64 16.40
CA THR A 577 37.55 -17.37 16.60
C THR A 577 36.90 -16.94 15.28
N PRO A 578 35.79 -17.60 14.85
CA PRO A 578 35.22 -17.44 13.51
C PRO A 578 34.81 -15.99 13.22
N GLY A 579 34.46 -15.23 14.24
CA GLY A 579 34.10 -13.84 14.08
C GLY A 579 35.24 -12.91 13.67
N GLN A 580 36.51 -13.26 13.96
CA GLN A 580 37.65 -12.49 13.47
C GLN A 580 37.90 -12.63 11.96
N GLY A 581 37.31 -13.61 11.34
CA GLY A 581 37.34 -13.76 9.89
C GLY A 581 36.50 -12.72 9.12
N PHE A 582 35.79 -11.82 9.82
CA PHE A 582 34.95 -10.81 9.23
C PHE A 582 35.37 -9.38 9.54
N SER A 583 34.99 -8.47 8.66
CA SER A 583 35.05 -7.03 8.86
C SER A 583 33.65 -6.42 8.58
N PRO A 584 33.01 -5.77 9.56
CA PRO A 584 33.43 -5.68 10.97
C PRO A 584 33.52 -7.06 11.65
N THR A 585 34.36 -7.18 12.68
CA THR A 585 34.47 -8.40 13.44
C THR A 585 33.17 -8.80 14.09
N LEU A 586 32.71 -10.02 13.83
CA LEU A 586 31.46 -10.53 14.42
C LEU A 586 31.77 -11.10 15.81
N THR A 587 31.18 -10.54 16.83
CA THR A 587 31.33 -11.05 18.19
C THR A 587 30.47 -12.29 18.44
N ALA A 588 30.66 -12.95 19.58
CA ALA A 588 29.77 -14.05 20.00
C ALA A 588 28.42 -13.58 20.55
N THR A 589 28.21 -12.26 20.67
CA THR A 589 26.99 -11.63 21.14
C THR A 589 26.28 -10.91 19.99
N PHE A 590 24.95 -10.78 20.07
CA PHE A 590 24.19 -10.08 19.04
C PHE A 590 24.27 -8.55 19.14
N THR A 591 24.59 -8.01 20.31
CA THR A 591 24.49 -6.58 20.62
C THR A 591 25.50 -5.68 19.91
N ASP A 592 26.57 -6.26 19.38
CA ASP A 592 27.70 -5.48 18.86
C ASP A 592 27.63 -5.32 17.32
N ASN A 593 26.77 -6.08 16.63
CA ASN A 593 26.67 -6.11 15.17
C ASN A 593 25.24 -5.99 14.75
N GLU A 594 24.78 -4.75 14.59
CA GLU A 594 23.42 -4.41 14.22
C GLU A 594 23.37 -3.66 12.89
N SER A 595 22.32 -3.93 12.13
CA SER A 595 22.05 -3.24 10.86
C SER A 595 21.57 -1.81 11.07
N THR A 596 21.71 -1.00 10.05
CA THR A 596 21.10 0.32 9.96
C THR A 596 19.82 0.28 9.11
N GLN A 597 18.89 1.16 9.41
CA GLN A 597 17.69 1.40 8.60
C GLN A 597 17.65 2.88 8.22
N ASP A 598 17.50 3.14 6.94
CA ASP A 598 17.35 4.51 6.47
C ASP A 598 15.87 4.93 6.55
N VAL A 599 15.60 5.84 7.50
CA VAL A 599 14.34 6.55 7.61
C VAL A 599 14.50 7.91 6.95
N LEU A 600 13.78 8.13 5.85
CA LEU A 600 13.90 9.31 5.00
C LEU A 600 12.56 10.08 4.97
N PRO A 601 12.22 10.78 6.06
CA PRO A 601 10.90 11.38 6.26
C PRO A 601 10.60 12.53 5.30
N ASN A 602 11.62 13.16 4.71
CA ASN A 602 11.52 14.26 3.76
C ASN A 602 11.67 13.83 2.30
N THR A 603 11.66 12.54 2.02
CA THR A 603 11.96 12.00 0.68
C THR A 603 10.73 11.38 0.04
N ALA A 604 10.54 11.67 -1.23
CA ALA A 604 9.64 10.97 -2.12
C ALA A 604 10.44 9.99 -3.00
N ALA A 605 10.06 8.72 -3.05
CA ALA A 605 10.53 7.78 -4.06
C ALA A 605 9.52 7.76 -5.21
N ILE A 606 10.00 7.83 -6.45
CA ILE A 606 9.16 8.02 -7.62
C ILE A 606 9.26 6.79 -8.52
N SER A 607 8.13 6.20 -8.89
CA SER A 607 8.10 5.08 -9.82
C SER A 607 8.51 5.51 -11.23
N LYS A 608 8.84 4.57 -12.08
CA LYS A 608 8.90 4.81 -13.51
C LYS A 608 7.52 5.17 -14.05
N ILE A 609 7.50 5.82 -15.21
CA ILE A 609 6.25 6.19 -15.89
C ILE A 609 5.47 4.93 -16.26
N SER A 610 4.20 4.88 -15.92
CA SER A 610 3.31 3.74 -16.17
C SER A 610 3.78 2.38 -15.60
N GLU A 611 4.80 2.38 -14.73
CA GLU A 611 5.30 1.21 -14.03
C GLU A 611 5.24 1.42 -12.51
N PRO A 612 4.07 1.29 -11.89
CA PRO A 612 3.83 1.63 -10.48
C PRO A 612 4.76 0.91 -9.50
N GLU A 613 5.16 -0.32 -9.80
CA GLU A 613 5.94 -1.18 -8.92
C GLU A 613 7.46 -1.10 -9.16
N ALA A 614 7.87 -0.37 -10.18
CA ALA A 614 9.28 -0.13 -10.51
C ALA A 614 9.75 1.21 -9.92
N VAL A 615 10.49 1.15 -8.82
CA VAL A 615 10.91 2.34 -8.06
C VAL A 615 12.44 2.41 -7.97
N PRO A 616 13.12 2.92 -9.00
CA PRO A 616 14.58 3.02 -8.99
C PRO A 616 15.10 3.82 -7.80
N ARG A 617 16.18 3.35 -7.19
CA ARG A 617 16.81 4.07 -6.07
C ARG A 617 17.34 5.45 -6.46
N ALA A 618 17.63 5.67 -7.73
CA ALA A 618 18.04 6.96 -8.26
C ALA A 618 16.87 7.97 -8.33
N ASN A 619 15.63 7.50 -8.39
CA ASN A 619 14.43 8.34 -8.52
C ASN A 619 13.93 8.80 -7.15
N ARG A 620 14.79 9.47 -6.39
CA ARG A 620 14.44 10.02 -5.08
C ARG A 620 14.48 11.53 -5.10
N LEU A 621 13.38 12.14 -4.67
CA LEU A 621 13.22 13.58 -4.57
C LEU A 621 13.24 13.99 -3.09
N ILE A 622 14.20 14.81 -2.71
CA ILE A 622 14.31 15.39 -1.37
C ILE A 622 13.47 16.65 -1.32
N ILE A 623 12.48 16.72 -0.43
CA ILE A 623 11.57 17.84 -0.28
C ILE A 623 11.82 18.52 1.07
N GLY A 624 12.49 19.66 1.05
CA GLY A 624 12.82 20.44 2.24
C GLY A 624 13.80 19.77 3.21
N ALA A 625 13.82 20.23 4.46
CA ALA A 625 14.78 19.78 5.47
C ALA A 625 14.51 18.35 5.98
N ARG A 626 15.58 17.65 6.37
CA ARG A 626 15.50 16.25 6.82
C ARG A 626 14.77 16.06 8.15
N ASN A 627 14.78 17.04 9.01
CA ASN A 627 14.10 17.02 10.30
C ASN A 627 12.58 17.29 10.22
N SER A 628 12.06 17.65 9.05
CA SER A 628 10.64 17.89 8.79
C SER A 628 10.08 16.78 7.91
N ARG A 629 9.13 16.04 8.44
CA ARG A 629 8.53 14.88 7.73
C ARG A 629 7.44 15.32 6.75
N ILE A 630 7.31 14.58 5.68
CA ILE A 630 6.17 14.70 4.77
C ILE A 630 4.97 14.03 5.43
N LEU A 631 3.86 14.76 5.50
CA LEU A 631 2.60 14.32 6.09
C LEU A 631 1.64 13.77 5.04
N ARG A 632 1.42 14.54 3.97
CA ARG A 632 0.50 14.19 2.88
C ARG A 632 0.96 14.78 1.55
N GLY A 633 0.54 14.14 0.47
CA GLY A 633 0.67 14.65 -0.88
C GLY A 633 -0.68 14.70 -1.61
N PHE A 634 -0.83 15.68 -2.50
CA PHE A 634 -2.03 15.82 -3.33
C PHE A 634 -1.63 16.20 -4.75
N ALA A 635 -2.08 15.42 -5.71
CA ALA A 635 -1.90 15.74 -7.12
C ALA A 635 -2.94 16.78 -7.54
N LEU A 636 -2.49 17.96 -7.92
CA LEU A 636 -3.26 18.95 -8.66
C LEU A 636 -3.12 18.67 -10.16
N ARG A 637 -3.80 19.45 -10.98
CA ARG A 637 -3.76 19.27 -12.43
C ARG A 637 -2.34 19.32 -13.00
N ASP A 638 -1.52 20.28 -12.57
CA ASP A 638 -0.21 20.57 -13.16
C ASP A 638 0.96 20.51 -12.18
N SER A 639 0.70 20.21 -10.92
CA SER A 639 1.70 20.14 -9.86
C SER A 639 1.25 19.22 -8.72
N VAL A 640 2.17 18.87 -7.84
CA VAL A 640 1.88 18.16 -6.60
C VAL A 640 2.05 19.13 -5.43
N VAL A 641 1.05 19.22 -4.57
CA VAL A 641 1.16 19.90 -3.27
C VAL A 641 1.56 18.87 -2.22
N VAL A 642 2.64 19.17 -1.50
CA VAL A 642 3.16 18.33 -0.42
C VAL A 642 3.07 19.09 0.90
N LEU A 643 2.34 18.53 1.83
CA LEU A 643 2.19 19.03 3.18
C LEU A 643 3.27 18.41 4.08
N LYS A 644 4.02 19.24 4.78
CA LYS A 644 5.06 18.84 5.74
C LYS A 644 4.76 19.39 7.12
N ASP A 645 5.44 18.88 8.15
CA ASP A 645 5.33 19.44 9.51
C ASP A 645 5.58 20.96 9.52
N GLU A 646 6.52 21.46 8.71
CA GLU A 646 6.97 22.84 8.66
C GLU A 646 6.64 23.51 7.32
N GLY A 647 5.41 23.40 6.86
CA GLY A 647 4.97 24.18 5.70
C GLY A 647 4.45 23.38 4.52
N VAL A 648 4.17 24.12 3.46
CA VAL A 648 3.58 23.62 2.22
C VAL A 648 4.58 23.75 1.09
N PHE A 649 4.81 22.67 0.38
CA PHE A 649 5.69 22.61 -0.78
C PHE A 649 4.88 22.28 -2.04
N ARG A 650 5.40 22.69 -3.16
CA ARG A 650 4.90 22.36 -4.49
C ARG A 650 5.99 21.63 -5.26
N VAL A 651 5.63 20.56 -5.97
CA VAL A 651 6.52 19.85 -6.88
C VAL A 651 6.00 20.04 -8.29
N ASP A 652 6.85 20.57 -9.15
CA ASP A 652 6.61 20.75 -10.57
C ASP A 652 7.49 19.81 -11.39
N GLY A 653 7.06 19.46 -12.59
CA GLY A 653 7.78 18.59 -13.49
C GLY A 653 6.85 17.60 -14.20
N ASP A 654 7.43 16.77 -15.07
CA ASP A 654 6.69 15.77 -15.85
C ASP A 654 7.41 14.42 -15.95
N SER A 655 8.58 14.31 -15.37
CA SER A 655 9.36 13.08 -15.36
C SER A 655 10.21 12.95 -14.11
N SER A 656 10.61 11.74 -13.75
CA SER A 656 11.45 11.46 -12.58
C SER A 656 12.78 12.22 -12.57
N PHE A 657 13.22 12.74 -13.71
CA PHE A 657 14.47 13.47 -13.86
C PHE A 657 14.33 15.01 -13.71
N ASN A 658 13.11 15.54 -13.82
CA ASN A 658 12.87 16.98 -13.79
C ASN A 658 11.88 17.46 -12.73
N PHE A 659 11.46 16.59 -11.81
CA PHE A 659 10.65 17.02 -10.68
C PHE A 659 11.46 17.91 -9.74
N VAL A 660 10.96 19.13 -9.51
CA VAL A 660 11.62 20.14 -8.67
C VAL A 660 10.67 20.59 -7.56
N PRO A 661 11.08 20.47 -6.28
CA PRO A 661 10.30 20.98 -5.16
C PRO A 661 10.55 22.48 -4.96
N THR A 662 9.48 23.23 -4.74
CA THR A 662 9.50 24.67 -4.39
C THR A 662 8.68 24.90 -3.13
N ILE A 663 9.05 25.89 -2.34
CA ILE A 663 8.32 26.26 -1.12
C ILE A 663 7.16 27.17 -1.50
N LEU A 664 5.93 26.84 -1.10
CA LEU A 664 4.77 27.72 -1.18
C LEU A 664 4.61 28.55 0.08
N ASP A 665 4.69 27.93 1.25
CA ASP A 665 4.61 28.57 2.54
C ASP A 665 5.41 27.78 3.58
N ASN A 666 6.24 28.45 4.35
CA ASN A 666 7.06 27.88 5.43
C ASN A 666 6.77 28.48 6.80
N THR A 667 5.65 29.22 6.94
CA THR A 667 5.27 29.87 8.18
C THR A 667 4.23 29.10 8.98
N MET A 668 3.69 28.03 8.43
CA MET A 668 2.61 27.22 9.02
C MET A 668 3.14 25.87 9.53
N THR A 669 2.67 25.49 10.72
CA THR A 669 2.81 24.14 11.25
C THR A 669 1.53 23.38 10.95
N ILE A 670 1.64 22.21 10.27
CA ILE A 670 0.48 21.45 9.85
C ILE A 670 0.14 20.38 10.88
N PHE A 671 -1.12 20.35 11.29
CA PHE A 671 -1.68 19.38 12.20
C PHE A 671 -2.62 18.40 11.47
N ALA A 672 -2.83 17.25 12.07
CA ALA A 672 -3.83 16.27 11.66
C ALA A 672 -3.81 15.99 10.14
N PRO A 673 -2.85 15.17 9.65
CA PRO A 673 -2.75 14.85 8.22
C PRO A 673 -4.03 14.31 7.61
N SER A 674 -4.87 13.65 8.42
CA SER A 674 -6.18 13.14 8.00
C SER A 674 -7.23 14.23 7.77
N ALA A 675 -7.00 15.46 8.24
CA ALA A 675 -7.86 16.61 7.93
C ALA A 675 -7.72 17.08 6.48
N ALA A 676 -6.56 16.83 5.86
CA ALA A 676 -6.29 17.32 4.52
C ALA A 676 -7.11 16.59 3.45
N ALA A 677 -7.74 17.35 2.57
CA ALA A 677 -8.55 16.85 1.48
C ALA A 677 -8.40 17.70 0.21
N LEU A 678 -8.46 17.03 -0.93
CA LEU A 678 -8.51 17.66 -2.24
C LEU A 678 -9.96 17.96 -2.61
N ILE A 679 -10.22 19.18 -3.06
CA ILE A 679 -11.53 19.59 -3.58
C ILE A 679 -11.34 20.71 -4.61
N ASN A 680 -11.97 20.58 -5.77
CA ASN A 680 -11.94 21.58 -6.83
C ASN A 680 -10.51 22.04 -7.21
N ASN A 681 -9.56 21.09 -7.32
CA ASN A 681 -8.14 21.35 -7.61
C ASN A 681 -7.44 22.26 -6.58
N GLN A 682 -7.89 22.22 -5.33
CA GLN A 682 -7.35 22.94 -4.18
C GLN A 682 -7.24 21.98 -3.00
N VAL A 683 -6.27 22.19 -2.12
CA VAL A 683 -6.07 21.37 -0.93
C VAL A 683 -6.47 22.16 0.31
N ILE A 684 -7.44 21.65 1.05
CA ILE A 684 -7.84 22.20 2.35
C ILE A 684 -7.20 21.33 3.45
N PHE A 685 -6.61 21.97 4.46
CA PHE A 685 -5.92 21.31 5.56
C PHE A 685 -5.99 22.14 6.85
N LEU A 686 -5.66 21.51 7.98
CA LEU A 686 -5.60 22.18 9.29
C LEU A 686 -4.16 22.53 9.64
N ALA A 687 -3.92 23.81 9.97
CA ALA A 687 -2.63 24.33 10.41
C ALA A 687 -2.76 25.06 11.76
N ASP A 688 -1.64 25.47 12.34
CA ASP A 688 -1.58 26.25 13.58
C ASP A 688 -2.33 27.60 13.51
N GLN A 689 -2.47 28.13 12.31
CA GLN A 689 -3.21 29.38 12.06
C GLN A 689 -4.69 29.16 11.74
N GLY A 690 -5.16 27.90 11.74
CA GLY A 690 -6.54 27.53 11.43
C GLY A 690 -6.66 26.64 10.19
N VAL A 691 -7.87 26.56 9.63
CA VAL A 691 -8.10 25.82 8.38
C VAL A 691 -7.62 26.67 7.22
N SER A 692 -6.72 26.10 6.43
CA SER A 692 -6.05 26.76 5.32
C SER A 692 -6.37 26.05 4.00
N LEU A 693 -6.31 26.80 2.91
CA LEU A 693 -6.55 26.36 1.55
C LEU A 693 -5.30 26.64 0.72
N ALA A 694 -4.71 25.61 0.15
CA ALA A 694 -3.58 25.71 -0.77
C ALA A 694 -4.04 25.54 -2.23
N THR A 695 -3.60 26.43 -3.07
CA THR A 695 -3.69 26.35 -4.53
C THR A 695 -2.32 26.01 -5.10
N ALA A 696 -2.20 25.93 -6.41
CA ALA A 696 -0.90 25.76 -7.07
C ALA A 696 0.08 26.94 -6.82
N THR A 697 -0.40 28.10 -6.36
CA THR A 697 0.41 29.35 -6.28
C THR A 697 0.37 30.07 -4.95
N SER A 698 -0.58 29.76 -4.08
CA SER A 698 -0.80 30.47 -2.82
C SER A 698 -1.40 29.60 -1.74
N VAL A 699 -1.24 30.02 -0.51
CA VAL A 699 -1.92 29.46 0.67
C VAL A 699 -2.75 30.56 1.31
N GLU A 700 -4.01 30.29 1.67
CA GLU A 700 -4.95 31.20 2.29
C GLU A 700 -5.63 30.58 3.50
N ILE A 701 -5.84 31.35 4.56
CA ILE A 701 -6.54 30.89 5.77
C ILE A 701 -8.03 31.21 5.63
N ILE A 702 -8.88 30.19 5.56
CA ILE A 702 -10.32 30.29 5.30
C ILE A 702 -11.18 30.29 6.58
N SER A 703 -10.61 29.96 7.74
CA SER A 703 -11.33 29.88 9.02
C SER A 703 -11.43 31.18 9.80
N ARG A 704 -10.64 32.22 9.44
CA ARG A 704 -10.46 33.45 10.24
C ARG A 704 -11.75 34.14 10.67
N GLN A 705 -12.70 34.26 9.79
CA GLN A 705 -13.94 35.01 10.09
C GLN A 705 -15.05 34.15 10.70
N GLY A 706 -14.98 32.81 10.53
CA GLY A 706 -16.06 31.89 10.91
C GLY A 706 -15.82 31.18 12.23
N ILE A 707 -14.81 30.34 12.27
CA ILE A 707 -14.61 29.32 13.31
C ILE A 707 -13.24 29.40 14.01
N GLU A 708 -12.50 30.51 13.88
CA GLU A 708 -11.14 30.66 14.44
C GLU A 708 -11.12 30.46 15.97
N GLN A 709 -12.07 31.05 16.70
CA GLN A 709 -12.08 30.97 18.16
C GLN A 709 -12.22 29.55 18.70
N PRO A 710 -13.19 28.71 18.29
CA PRO A 710 -13.26 27.34 18.77
C PRO A 710 -12.10 26.48 18.28
N LEU A 711 -11.53 26.73 17.09
CA LEU A 711 -10.37 26.00 16.61
C LEU A 711 -9.12 26.31 17.41
N SER A 712 -8.84 27.59 17.68
CA SER A 712 -7.67 28.01 18.46
C SER A 712 -7.65 27.39 19.88
N ALA A 713 -8.81 27.15 20.47
CA ALA A 713 -8.95 26.50 21.75
C ALA A 713 -8.55 25.01 21.75
N VAL A 714 -8.52 24.34 20.61
CA VAL A 714 -8.21 22.90 20.49
C VAL A 714 -6.85 22.60 19.84
N LEU A 715 -6.21 23.56 19.19
CA LEU A 715 -4.92 23.37 18.50
C LEU A 715 -3.78 22.88 19.40
N GLY A 716 -3.85 23.11 20.71
CA GLY A 716 -2.88 22.59 21.68
C GLY A 716 -3.20 21.21 22.26
N ASN A 717 -4.28 20.56 21.83
CA ASN A 717 -4.70 19.28 22.39
C ASN A 717 -3.88 18.14 21.78
N THR A 718 -3.31 17.26 22.62
CA THR A 718 -2.48 16.12 22.19
C THR A 718 -3.25 15.06 21.39
N ASN A 719 -4.58 15.02 21.51
CA ASN A 719 -5.43 14.09 20.79
C ASN A 719 -5.89 14.63 19.41
N LEU A 720 -5.51 15.85 19.05
CA LEU A 720 -6.00 16.52 17.84
C LEU A 720 -5.76 15.66 16.58
N ASP A 721 -4.53 15.18 16.40
CA ASP A 721 -4.16 14.36 15.22
C ASP A 721 -5.02 13.09 15.08
N ALA A 722 -5.25 12.39 16.18
CA ALA A 722 -5.96 11.12 16.19
C ALA A 722 -7.49 11.27 16.01
N GLN A 723 -8.02 12.45 16.37
CA GLN A 723 -9.47 12.70 16.42
C GLN A 723 -9.96 13.62 15.29
N THR A 724 -9.05 14.09 14.43
CA THR A 724 -9.40 15.02 13.36
C THR A 724 -9.27 14.34 11.99
N ALA A 725 -10.30 14.48 11.16
CA ALA A 725 -10.31 13.98 9.79
C ALA A 725 -11.12 14.93 8.90
N GLY A 726 -10.77 14.96 7.62
CA GLY A 726 -11.45 15.77 6.62
C GLY A 726 -11.81 15.02 5.36
N VAL A 727 -12.83 15.50 4.66
CA VAL A 727 -13.22 14.99 3.35
C VAL A 727 -13.74 16.13 2.47
N GLY A 728 -13.31 16.12 1.21
CA GLY A 728 -13.87 16.97 0.16
C GLY A 728 -15.02 16.24 -0.55
N PHE A 729 -16.18 16.87 -0.62
CA PHE A 729 -17.35 16.35 -1.34
C PHE A 729 -17.67 17.29 -2.52
N GLU A 730 -17.04 17.03 -3.65
CA GLU A 730 -17.09 17.92 -4.82
C GLU A 730 -18.51 18.10 -5.37
N ALA A 731 -19.32 17.05 -5.38
CA ALA A 731 -20.70 17.12 -5.91
C ALA A 731 -21.58 18.12 -5.14
N GLU A 732 -21.34 18.27 -3.85
CA GLU A 732 -22.05 19.24 -2.98
C GLU A 732 -21.21 20.49 -2.73
N ARG A 733 -19.97 20.55 -3.24
CA ARG A 733 -19.01 21.66 -3.09
C ARG A 733 -18.71 22.00 -1.62
N ILE A 734 -18.71 20.99 -0.77
CA ILE A 734 -18.47 21.13 0.66
C ILE A 734 -17.20 20.38 1.07
N TYR A 735 -16.54 20.95 2.06
CA TYR A 735 -15.50 20.30 2.82
C TYR A 735 -16.00 20.05 4.24
N LEU A 736 -15.87 18.83 4.73
CA LEU A 736 -16.23 18.42 6.07
C LEU A 736 -14.98 18.17 6.89
N LEU A 737 -14.91 18.78 8.07
CA LEU A 737 -13.83 18.63 9.04
C LEU A 737 -14.40 18.15 10.37
N THR A 738 -14.22 16.89 10.71
CA THR A 738 -14.47 16.41 12.08
C THR A 738 -13.29 16.76 12.98
N THR A 739 -13.55 17.24 14.17
CA THR A 739 -12.50 17.60 15.13
C THR A 739 -13.05 17.64 16.57
N LEU A 740 -12.20 18.03 17.50
CA LEU A 740 -12.56 18.25 18.91
C LEU A 740 -13.37 19.53 19.04
N ALA A 741 -14.35 19.55 19.95
CA ALA A 741 -14.89 20.78 20.49
C ALA A 741 -14.04 21.26 21.67
N PRO A 742 -14.05 22.56 22.04
CA PRO A 742 -13.37 23.05 23.21
C PRO A 742 -13.70 22.21 24.46
N ASN A 743 -12.69 21.86 25.25
CA ASN A 743 -12.77 21.03 26.45
C ASN A 743 -13.16 19.56 26.25
N ASN A 744 -13.16 19.05 25.02
CA ASN A 744 -13.37 17.64 24.69
C ASN A 744 -12.07 16.99 24.26
N ASN A 745 -11.91 15.70 24.60
CA ASN A 745 -10.77 14.87 24.16
C ASN A 745 -11.13 13.87 23.07
N ALA A 746 -12.37 13.87 22.62
CA ALA A 746 -12.87 13.04 21.53
C ALA A 746 -13.53 13.90 20.46
N ALA A 747 -13.54 13.42 19.22
CA ALA A 747 -14.21 14.09 18.12
C ALA A 747 -15.69 14.32 18.45
N SER A 748 -16.14 15.56 18.43
CA SER A 748 -17.48 15.95 18.91
C SER A 748 -18.17 16.97 18.01
N VAL A 749 -17.49 17.53 17.03
CA VAL A 749 -18.05 18.49 16.09
C VAL A 749 -17.55 18.22 14.67
N VAL A 750 -18.40 18.44 13.70
CA VAL A 750 -18.04 18.48 12.28
C VAL A 750 -18.30 19.87 11.74
N TYR A 751 -17.27 20.55 11.29
CA TYR A 751 -17.42 21.81 10.55
C TYR A 751 -17.62 21.50 9.07
N CYS A 752 -18.64 22.14 8.48
CA CYS A 752 -18.96 22.03 7.05
C CYS A 752 -18.69 23.38 6.41
N TYR A 753 -17.78 23.40 5.44
CA TYR A 753 -17.42 24.59 4.67
C TYR A 753 -17.92 24.47 3.24
N ASN A 754 -18.70 25.43 2.77
CA ASN A 754 -19.09 25.52 1.37
C ASN A 754 -18.12 26.44 0.62
N ILE A 755 -17.46 25.92 -0.39
CA ILE A 755 -16.41 26.61 -1.15
C ILE A 755 -16.94 27.79 -1.96
N LEU A 756 -18.22 27.75 -2.40
CA LEU A 756 -18.78 28.81 -3.24
C LEU A 756 -19.27 30.00 -2.42
N THR A 757 -19.84 29.73 -1.25
CA THR A 757 -20.41 30.76 -0.41
C THR A 757 -19.43 31.22 0.69
N ASN A 758 -18.32 30.52 0.86
CA ASN A 758 -17.36 30.70 1.94
C ASN A 758 -18.00 30.60 3.33
N ALA A 759 -19.10 29.86 3.43
CA ALA A 759 -19.91 29.75 4.64
C ALA A 759 -19.56 28.49 5.45
N TRP A 760 -19.42 28.66 6.76
CA TRP A 760 -19.23 27.58 7.71
C TRP A 760 -20.55 27.21 8.39
N THR A 761 -20.77 25.93 8.63
CA THR A 761 -21.87 25.38 9.43
C THR A 761 -21.34 24.20 10.26
N THR A 762 -22.17 23.59 11.12
CA THR A 762 -21.78 22.41 11.89
C THR A 762 -22.70 21.23 11.67
N TRP A 763 -22.15 20.02 11.80
CA TRP A 763 -22.90 18.76 11.87
C TRP A 763 -22.54 18.02 13.16
N ASP A 764 -23.43 17.13 13.61
CA ASP A 764 -23.26 16.31 14.81
C ASP A 764 -22.73 14.91 14.53
N THR A 765 -22.76 14.46 13.27
CA THR A 765 -22.33 13.11 12.89
C THR A 765 -20.82 13.06 12.67
N THR A 766 -20.07 12.75 13.72
CA THR A 766 -18.59 12.67 13.69
C THR A 766 -18.09 11.42 12.97
N PHE A 767 -16.89 11.49 12.41
CA PHE A 767 -16.24 10.40 11.68
C PHE A 767 -14.72 10.40 11.90
N LYS A 768 -14.08 9.24 11.75
CA LYS A 768 -12.62 9.10 11.73
C LYS A 768 -12.06 9.22 10.33
N GLN A 769 -12.79 8.70 9.36
CA GLN A 769 -12.47 8.73 7.94
C GLN A 769 -13.76 8.86 7.14
N ALA A 770 -13.66 9.37 5.94
CA ALA A 770 -14.81 9.48 5.05
C ALA A 770 -14.40 9.25 3.59
N LEU A 771 -15.34 8.77 2.80
CA LEU A 771 -15.15 8.47 1.39
C LEU A 771 -16.38 8.90 0.60
N VAL A 772 -16.17 9.53 -0.55
CA VAL A 772 -17.20 9.71 -1.57
C VAL A 772 -17.19 8.48 -2.47
N GLY A 773 -18.22 7.66 -2.35
CA GLY A 773 -18.36 6.39 -3.03
C GLY A 773 -19.24 6.46 -4.29
N PRO A 774 -19.77 5.32 -4.74
CA PRO A 774 -20.60 5.22 -5.94
C PRO A 774 -21.78 6.19 -5.93
N ALA A 775 -22.14 6.70 -7.10
CA ALA A 775 -23.23 7.67 -7.30
C ALA A 775 -23.08 8.95 -6.46
N ASN A 776 -21.84 9.40 -6.21
CA ASN A 776 -21.53 10.56 -5.36
C ASN A 776 -22.22 10.48 -4.00
N THR A 777 -22.17 9.33 -3.36
CA THR A 777 -22.73 9.09 -2.02
C THR A 777 -21.63 9.16 -0.98
N LEU A 778 -21.86 9.90 0.09
CA LEU A 778 -20.90 10.03 1.18
C LEU A 778 -21.00 8.82 2.14
N TYR A 779 -19.86 8.22 2.43
CA TYR A 779 -19.70 7.17 3.43
C TYR A 779 -18.81 7.68 4.55
N LEU A 780 -19.24 7.51 5.79
CA LEU A 780 -18.54 7.94 7.00
C LEU A 780 -18.12 6.73 7.82
N VAL A 781 -16.85 6.64 8.16
CA VAL A 781 -16.34 5.69 9.16
C VAL A 781 -16.42 6.35 10.52
N THR A 782 -17.36 5.91 11.34
CA THR A 782 -17.63 6.53 12.63
C THR A 782 -16.64 6.09 13.73
N THR A 783 -16.60 6.83 14.83
CA THR A 783 -15.74 6.52 15.97
C THR A 783 -16.10 5.22 16.66
N ASP A 784 -17.33 4.74 16.55
CA ASP A 784 -17.83 3.46 17.04
C ASP A 784 -17.64 2.28 16.06
N ASN A 785 -16.74 2.45 15.10
CA ASN A 785 -16.32 1.40 14.16
C ASN A 785 -17.43 0.92 13.20
N LYS A 786 -18.34 1.82 12.80
CA LYS A 786 -19.39 1.55 11.81
C LYS A 786 -19.15 2.35 10.54
N ILE A 787 -19.71 1.88 9.44
CA ILE A 787 -19.81 2.62 8.19
C ILE A 787 -21.23 3.13 8.06
N LYS A 788 -21.39 4.45 8.06
CA LYS A 788 -22.65 5.12 7.76
C LYS A 788 -22.68 5.55 6.30
N LYS A 789 -23.82 5.40 5.68
CA LYS A 789 -24.09 5.81 4.29
C LYS A 789 -25.06 6.97 4.28
N GLN A 790 -24.75 8.01 3.51
CA GLN A 790 -25.66 9.11 3.24
C GLN A 790 -26.94 8.60 2.56
N ARG A 791 -28.09 9.08 3.01
CA ARG A 791 -29.38 8.85 2.34
C ARG A 791 -29.47 9.77 1.12
N LYS A 792 -29.83 9.20 0.01
CA LYS A 792 -29.92 9.92 -1.26
C LYS A 792 -30.97 9.28 -2.16
N ASN A 793 -31.74 10.09 -2.87
CA ASN A 793 -32.81 9.67 -3.80
C ASN A 793 -33.96 8.89 -3.14
N GLN A 794 -34.24 9.14 -1.87
CA GLN A 794 -35.36 8.56 -1.14
C GLN A 794 -36.46 9.59 -0.83
N ASN A 795 -36.50 10.69 -1.59
CA ASN A 795 -37.42 11.80 -1.37
C ASN A 795 -37.29 12.39 0.05
N LYS A 796 -38.41 12.55 0.74
CA LYS A 796 -38.45 13.10 2.12
C LYS A 796 -37.60 12.27 3.09
N LEU A 797 -37.42 10.97 2.88
CA LEU A 797 -36.59 10.11 3.73
C LEU A 797 -35.09 10.40 3.65
N ASP A 798 -34.65 11.20 2.67
CA ASP A 798 -33.27 11.70 2.61
C ASP A 798 -32.90 12.54 3.85
N TYR A 799 -33.90 13.09 4.55
CA TYR A 799 -33.75 13.91 5.76
C TYR A 799 -34.01 13.15 7.05
N CYS A 800 -33.71 11.85 7.08
CA CYS A 800 -33.79 11.00 8.27
C CYS A 800 -32.42 10.42 8.58
N ASP A 801 -32.07 10.26 9.84
CA ASP A 801 -30.88 9.49 10.23
C ASP A 801 -31.21 7.98 10.25
N GLU A 802 -30.83 7.24 11.29
CA GLU A 802 -31.01 5.79 11.38
C GLU A 802 -32.46 5.33 11.21
N ASP A 803 -32.64 4.12 10.72
CA ASP A 803 -33.93 3.46 10.63
C ASP A 803 -33.94 2.19 11.51
N TYR A 804 -35.04 1.99 12.21
CA TYR A 804 -35.22 0.88 13.14
C TYR A 804 -36.53 0.12 12.87
N SER A 805 -36.48 -1.17 13.10
CA SER A 805 -37.71 -1.99 13.07
C SER A 805 -38.40 -1.84 14.41
N ILE A 806 -39.71 -1.50 14.38
CA ILE A 806 -40.58 -1.43 15.52
C ILE A 806 -41.78 -2.33 15.34
N THR A 807 -42.51 -2.65 16.44
CA THR A 807 -43.79 -3.31 16.38
C THR A 807 -44.86 -2.37 16.91
N VAL A 808 -45.85 -2.06 16.10
CA VAL A 808 -47.06 -1.34 16.53
C VAL A 808 -48.00 -2.36 17.15
N ASN A 809 -48.16 -2.31 18.49
CA ASN A 809 -48.96 -3.29 19.26
C ASN A 809 -50.44 -2.98 19.21
N SER A 810 -50.81 -1.72 19.41
CA SER A 810 -52.19 -1.25 19.37
C SER A 810 -52.28 0.19 18.93
N ILE A 811 -53.38 0.58 18.34
CA ILE A 811 -53.70 1.93 17.91
C ILE A 811 -55.01 2.33 18.61
N ALA A 812 -55.08 3.54 19.12
CA ALA A 812 -56.27 4.07 19.76
C ALA A 812 -57.41 4.23 18.74
N SER A 813 -58.63 4.25 19.22
CA SER A 813 -59.85 4.39 18.38
C SER A 813 -59.94 5.70 17.63
N ASP A 814 -59.29 6.72 18.11
CA ASP A 814 -59.19 8.04 17.47
C ASP A 814 -58.08 8.13 16.39
N ASN A 815 -57.25 7.08 16.23
CA ASN A 815 -56.09 7.03 15.37
C ASN A 815 -55.06 8.17 15.60
N LEU A 816 -55.02 8.73 16.80
CA LEU A 816 -54.06 9.80 17.17
C LEU A 816 -52.95 9.29 18.09
N SER A 817 -53.07 8.07 18.62
CA SER A 817 -52.07 7.47 19.48
C SER A 817 -51.92 5.98 19.29
N ALA A 818 -50.78 5.44 19.66
CA ALA A 818 -50.46 4.03 19.58
C ALA A 818 -49.49 3.58 20.67
N ASN A 819 -49.50 2.27 20.95
CA ASN A 819 -48.43 1.64 21.71
C ASN A 819 -47.49 0.90 20.76
N ILE A 820 -46.22 1.16 20.87
CA ILE A 820 -45.15 0.56 20.06
C ILE A 820 -44.10 -0.14 20.93
N THR A 821 -43.51 -1.18 20.39
CA THR A 821 -42.31 -1.81 20.96
C THR A 821 -41.10 -1.41 20.13
N ALA A 822 -40.09 -0.79 20.77
CA ALA A 822 -38.82 -0.36 20.18
C ALA A 822 -37.65 -1.00 20.95
N ILE A 823 -36.94 -1.94 20.36
CA ILE A 823 -35.85 -2.67 21.00
C ILE A 823 -34.51 -2.06 20.62
N GLY A 824 -33.71 -1.68 21.64
CA GLY A 824 -32.34 -1.20 21.46
C GLY A 824 -32.19 0.28 21.11
N PHE A 825 -33.28 1.03 21.10
CA PHE A 825 -33.31 2.49 20.94
C PHE A 825 -34.54 3.11 21.57
N THR A 826 -34.50 4.42 21.80
CA THR A 826 -35.63 5.20 22.34
C THR A 826 -36.25 6.05 21.21
N PRO A 827 -37.54 5.91 20.93
CA PRO A 827 -38.25 6.85 20.04
C PRO A 827 -38.25 8.25 20.63
N GLU A 828 -38.28 9.26 19.77
CA GLU A 828 -38.28 10.67 20.17
C GLU A 828 -39.33 11.45 19.38
N VAL A 829 -39.68 12.61 19.89
CA VAL A 829 -40.55 13.57 19.21
C VAL A 829 -39.87 13.99 17.90
N GLY A 830 -40.65 13.98 16.79
CA GLY A 830 -40.17 14.29 15.48
C GLY A 830 -39.74 13.08 14.66
N ASP A 831 -39.57 11.89 15.27
CA ASP A 831 -39.38 10.64 14.52
C ASP A 831 -40.63 10.32 13.69
N VAL A 832 -40.46 9.55 12.62
CA VAL A 832 -41.56 9.20 11.73
C VAL A 832 -41.67 7.69 11.54
N ILE A 833 -42.91 7.22 11.48
CA ILE A 833 -43.22 5.85 11.05
C ILE A 833 -43.78 5.90 9.64
N VAL A 834 -43.28 5.05 8.75
CA VAL A 834 -43.68 5.00 7.35
C VAL A 834 -44.44 3.71 7.07
N GLN A 835 -45.64 3.84 6.49
CA GLN A 835 -46.45 2.74 5.99
C GLN A 835 -47.06 3.12 4.64
N ASN A 836 -46.89 2.33 3.59
CA ASN A 836 -47.45 2.53 2.26
C ASN A 836 -47.23 3.97 1.71
N ASN A 837 -46.00 4.47 1.89
CA ASN A 837 -45.61 5.85 1.55
C ASN A 837 -46.31 6.96 2.36
N VAL A 838 -47.11 6.63 3.34
CA VAL A 838 -47.67 7.59 4.30
C VAL A 838 -46.69 7.76 5.46
N ILE A 839 -46.34 9.01 5.74
CA ILE A 839 -45.44 9.40 6.85
C ILE A 839 -46.29 9.81 8.03
N THR A 840 -46.11 9.12 9.16
CA THR A 840 -46.80 9.45 10.43
C THR A 840 -45.75 9.93 11.42
N ARG A 841 -45.86 11.20 11.87
CA ARG A 841 -44.87 11.83 12.77
C ARG A 841 -45.30 11.68 14.22
N LEU A 842 -44.32 11.41 15.11
CA LEU A 842 -44.49 11.33 16.55
C LEU A 842 -44.47 12.76 17.14
N ARG A 843 -45.57 13.12 17.83
CA ARG A 843 -45.74 14.39 18.52
C ARG A 843 -45.35 14.28 20.00
N ALA A 844 -45.65 13.17 20.64
CA ALA A 844 -45.25 12.89 22.00
C ALA A 844 -44.84 11.42 22.15
N VAL A 845 -43.97 11.17 23.09
CA VAL A 845 -43.45 9.81 23.39
C VAL A 845 -43.44 9.68 24.92
N THR A 846 -44.09 8.60 25.39
CA THR A 846 -44.13 8.23 26.83
C THR A 846 -43.49 6.86 26.99
N ASP A 847 -42.48 6.72 27.84
CA ASP A 847 -41.87 5.43 28.14
C ASP A 847 -42.74 4.66 29.15
N ASN A 848 -43.24 3.51 28.71
CA ASN A 848 -44.08 2.63 29.54
C ASN A 848 -43.26 1.48 30.15
N GLY A 849 -41.94 1.50 29.97
CA GLY A 849 -40.99 0.50 30.46
C GLY A 849 -40.91 -0.76 29.58
N GLY A 850 -39.75 -1.47 29.68
CA GLY A 850 -39.56 -2.75 28.98
C GLY A 850 -39.54 -2.64 27.46
N SER A 851 -39.01 -1.58 26.90
CA SER A 851 -38.99 -1.29 25.46
C SER A 851 -40.37 -0.99 24.84
N ASN A 852 -41.37 -0.68 25.66
CA ASN A 852 -42.69 -0.28 25.20
C ASN A 852 -42.90 1.24 25.39
N PHE A 853 -43.44 1.86 24.37
CA PHE A 853 -43.63 3.32 24.33
C PHE A 853 -45.07 3.64 23.91
N GLY A 854 -45.71 4.54 24.64
CA GLY A 854 -46.90 5.23 24.15
C GLY A 854 -46.47 6.38 23.23
N VAL A 855 -47.06 6.48 22.07
CA VAL A 855 -46.75 7.53 21.10
C VAL A 855 -48.03 8.23 20.66
N ASP A 856 -47.97 9.57 20.59
CA ASP A 856 -49.03 10.37 20.00
C ASP A 856 -48.57 10.90 18.65
N PHE A 857 -49.51 10.97 17.71
CA PHE A 857 -49.25 11.41 16.34
C PHE A 857 -49.68 12.87 16.15
N GLU A 858 -49.05 13.52 15.22
CA GLU A 858 -49.33 14.89 14.86
C GLU A 858 -50.71 15.00 14.14
N ALA A 859 -51.12 13.98 13.39
CA ALA A 859 -52.36 13.91 12.69
C ALA A 859 -52.98 12.51 12.73
N ILE A 860 -54.23 12.37 12.39
CA ILE A 860 -54.93 11.08 12.29
C ILE A 860 -54.15 10.15 11.36
N THR A 861 -53.76 8.97 11.87
CA THR A 861 -52.94 8.05 11.12
C THR A 861 -53.74 6.93 10.46
N THR A 862 -53.23 6.41 9.35
CA THR A 862 -53.71 5.19 8.68
C THR A 862 -52.86 3.97 9.04
N LEU A 863 -52.04 4.07 10.07
CA LEU A 863 -51.18 2.96 10.52
C LEU A 863 -52.03 1.73 10.89
N THR A 864 -51.43 0.57 10.71
CA THR A 864 -51.95 -0.71 11.11
C THR A 864 -51.01 -1.37 12.12
N THR A 865 -51.48 -2.25 12.99
CA THR A 865 -50.67 -3.06 13.89
C THR A 865 -49.66 -3.92 13.14
N GLY A 866 -48.57 -4.33 13.81
CA GLY A 866 -47.51 -5.19 13.26
C GLY A 866 -46.18 -4.47 13.04
N SER A 867 -45.25 -5.14 12.38
CA SER A 867 -43.89 -4.63 12.12
C SER A 867 -43.88 -3.42 11.17
N LYS A 868 -43.19 -2.35 11.55
CA LYS A 868 -43.04 -1.12 10.80
C LYS A 868 -41.60 -0.62 10.89
N THR A 869 -41.25 0.34 10.04
CA THR A 869 -39.98 1.04 10.13
C THR A 869 -40.17 2.43 10.70
N LEU A 870 -39.42 2.73 11.75
CA LEU A 870 -39.30 4.06 12.35
C LEU A 870 -37.99 4.69 11.87
N TYR A 871 -38.07 5.95 11.43
CA TYR A 871 -36.92 6.75 10.99
C TYR A 871 -36.64 7.84 12.02
N LYS A 872 -35.38 7.94 12.46
CA LYS A 872 -34.96 8.91 13.47
C LYS A 872 -34.86 10.33 12.92
N ALA A 873 -35.38 11.27 13.70
CA ALA A 873 -35.19 12.69 13.50
C ALA A 873 -33.81 13.12 14.06
N TYR A 874 -33.26 14.17 13.48
CA TYR A 874 -32.16 14.93 14.05
C TYR A 874 -32.50 16.42 14.10
N SER A 875 -31.96 17.12 15.09
CA SER A 875 -32.23 18.54 15.29
C SER A 875 -31.34 19.39 14.40
N SER A 876 -31.94 20.42 13.76
CA SER A 876 -31.24 21.48 13.04
C SER A 876 -31.50 22.80 13.76
N GLY A 877 -30.49 23.31 14.45
CA GLY A 877 -30.53 24.58 15.22
C GLY A 877 -29.95 25.73 14.40
N ILE A 878 -30.63 26.84 14.36
CA ILE A 878 -30.18 28.08 13.71
C ILE A 878 -30.34 29.23 14.70
N LYS A 879 -29.26 29.89 15.03
CA LYS A 879 -29.25 31.08 15.88
C LYS A 879 -28.70 32.24 15.05
N PHE A 880 -29.55 33.16 14.72
CA PHE A 880 -29.19 34.36 13.94
C PHE A 880 -28.35 35.34 14.78
N ALA A 881 -27.56 36.15 14.12
CA ALA A 881 -26.89 37.27 14.77
C ALA A 881 -27.92 38.23 15.39
N PRO A 882 -27.58 38.93 16.51
CA PRO A 882 -28.44 39.93 17.08
C PRO A 882 -28.80 41.03 16.07
N PHE A 883 -30.07 41.14 15.73
CA PHE A 883 -30.57 42.12 14.76
C PHE A 883 -30.92 43.46 15.47
N HIS A 884 -30.21 44.49 15.11
CA HIS A 884 -30.39 45.85 15.69
C HIS A 884 -30.82 46.90 14.65
N GLY A 885 -31.02 46.52 13.35
CA GLY A 885 -31.54 47.42 12.32
C GLY A 885 -30.73 48.72 12.15
N GLY A 886 -29.40 48.68 12.33
CA GLY A 886 -28.48 49.82 12.21
C GLY A 886 -28.49 50.81 13.38
N LEU A 887 -29.31 50.57 14.39
CA LEU A 887 -29.48 51.49 15.56
C LEU A 887 -29.22 50.72 16.86
N THR A 888 -27.96 50.51 17.20
CA THR A 888 -27.52 49.63 18.30
C THR A 888 -27.96 50.10 19.70
N ILE A 889 -28.14 51.40 19.90
CA ILE A 889 -28.42 52.00 21.24
C ILE A 889 -29.91 52.33 21.45
N ARG A 890 -30.72 52.33 20.36
CA ARG A 890 -32.14 52.74 20.48
C ARG A 890 -33.04 51.57 20.72
N GLU A 891 -33.97 51.73 21.70
CA GLU A 891 -35.08 50.78 21.83
C GLU A 891 -35.98 50.82 20.60
N LYS A 892 -36.40 49.64 20.18
CA LYS A 892 -37.32 49.40 19.09
C LYS A 892 -38.46 48.51 19.50
N HIS A 893 -39.55 48.58 18.75
CA HIS A 893 -40.62 47.62 18.83
C HIS A 893 -40.53 46.68 17.61
N PHE A 894 -40.27 45.43 17.91
CA PHE A 894 -40.26 44.34 16.95
C PHE A 894 -41.67 43.71 16.91
N ALA A 895 -42.38 43.88 15.81
CA ALA A 895 -43.77 43.47 15.74
C ALA A 895 -43.93 42.05 15.19
N GLN A 896 -43.22 41.75 14.11
CA GLN A 896 -43.27 40.47 13.45
C GLN A 896 -41.88 40.02 13.02
N PHE A 897 -41.66 38.71 13.09
CA PHE A 897 -40.62 37.98 12.41
C PHE A 897 -41.21 37.19 11.26
N GLN A 898 -40.56 37.18 10.13
CA GLN A 898 -41.03 36.50 8.89
C GLN A 898 -39.97 35.54 8.40
N ILE A 899 -40.35 34.36 7.97
CA ILE A 899 -39.48 33.36 7.35
C ILE A 899 -40.02 33.06 5.95
N HIS A 900 -39.17 33.19 4.94
CA HIS A 900 -39.46 32.77 3.58
C HIS A 900 -38.83 31.44 3.31
N THR A 901 -39.58 30.43 2.94
CA THR A 901 -39.11 29.10 2.58
C THR A 901 -39.24 28.89 1.07
N LYS A 902 -38.35 28.09 0.48
CA LYS A 902 -38.39 27.77 -0.94
C LYS A 902 -39.62 26.96 -1.31
N ASP A 903 -40.04 26.06 -0.41
CA ASP A 903 -41.14 25.14 -0.59
C ASP A 903 -42.00 25.14 0.69
N ARG A 904 -43.24 24.66 0.60
CA ARG A 904 -44.06 24.36 1.80
C ARG A 904 -43.56 23.12 2.54
N SER A 905 -42.23 23.09 2.80
CA SER A 905 -41.54 21.87 3.24
C SER A 905 -41.41 21.77 4.75
N ILE A 906 -41.69 22.86 5.49
CA ILE A 906 -41.56 22.89 6.95
C ILE A 906 -42.97 22.81 7.55
N SER A 907 -43.29 21.70 8.21
CA SER A 907 -44.57 21.55 8.93
C SER A 907 -44.41 21.89 10.43
N TYR A 908 -43.21 21.73 10.97
CA TYR A 908 -42.96 21.99 12.37
C TYR A 908 -41.64 22.71 12.59
N ILE A 909 -41.66 23.83 13.27
CA ILE A 909 -40.49 24.58 13.70
C ILE A 909 -40.72 25.23 15.06
N GLU A 910 -39.74 25.09 15.95
CA GLU A 910 -39.72 25.79 17.25
C GLU A 910 -38.99 27.10 17.08
N ILE A 911 -39.58 28.18 17.57
CA ILE A 911 -39.03 29.51 17.48
C ILE A 911 -39.01 30.17 18.86
N SER A 912 -37.83 30.66 19.21
CA SER A 912 -37.64 31.46 20.41
C SER A 912 -36.91 32.77 20.11
N PHE A 913 -37.06 33.75 20.98
CA PHE A 913 -36.44 35.05 20.82
C PHE A 913 -35.61 35.39 22.06
N ALA A 914 -34.36 35.82 21.85
CA ALA A 914 -33.51 36.42 22.87
C ALA A 914 -33.40 37.94 22.64
N ASN A 915 -33.20 38.73 23.67
CA ASN A 915 -32.97 40.18 23.58
C ASN A 915 -32.10 40.69 24.74
N ASP A 916 -31.88 42.01 24.83
CA ASP A 916 -31.07 42.65 25.85
C ASP A 916 -31.62 42.54 27.29
N GLN A 917 -32.88 42.12 27.48
CA GLN A 917 -33.52 41.95 28.77
C GLN A 917 -33.70 40.49 29.15
N PHE A 918 -33.81 39.60 28.18
CA PHE A 918 -34.10 38.18 28.37
C PHE A 918 -33.13 37.33 27.54
N GLY A 919 -32.46 36.38 28.17
CA GLY A 919 -31.49 35.46 27.49
C GLY A 919 -32.14 34.49 26.51
N SER A 920 -33.35 34.03 26.76
CA SER A 920 -34.20 33.30 25.83
C SER A 920 -35.68 33.45 26.24
N SER A 921 -36.58 33.50 25.28
CA SER A 921 -38.02 33.49 25.49
C SER A 921 -38.55 32.05 25.67
N GLU A 922 -39.81 31.94 26.10
CA GLU A 922 -40.55 30.68 25.94
C GLU A 922 -40.58 30.29 24.46
N VAL A 923 -40.49 28.96 24.24
CA VAL A 923 -40.54 28.39 22.87
C VAL A 923 -41.94 28.58 22.34
N THR A 924 -42.07 29.17 21.16
CA THR A 924 -43.30 29.20 20.39
C THR A 924 -43.25 28.12 19.35
N GLU A 925 -44.05 27.10 19.50
CA GLU A 925 -44.19 26.04 18.51
C GLU A 925 -45.06 26.54 17.36
N TRP A 926 -44.55 26.40 16.15
CA TRP A 926 -45.31 26.65 14.92
C TRP A 926 -45.52 25.38 14.16
N HIS A 927 -46.77 25.01 14.01
CA HIS A 927 -47.22 23.92 13.11
C HIS A 927 -47.73 24.57 11.83
N LEU A 928 -47.00 24.43 10.78
CA LEU A 928 -47.53 24.61 9.44
C LEU A 928 -48.15 23.30 9.03
N SER A 929 -49.41 23.12 9.30
CA SER A 929 -50.12 21.99 8.74
C SER A 929 -50.22 22.16 7.20
N ASP A 930 -49.34 21.48 6.52
CA ASP A 930 -49.55 21.21 5.08
C ASP A 930 -50.56 20.04 4.95
N VAL A 931 -51.64 20.11 5.70
CA VAL A 931 -52.78 19.23 5.52
C VAL A 931 -53.56 19.75 4.33
N ALA A 932 -53.02 19.49 3.14
CA ALA A 932 -53.85 19.47 1.97
C ALA A 932 -54.98 18.45 2.22
N GLY A 933 -56.19 18.91 2.42
CA GLY A 933 -57.38 18.09 2.23
C GLY A 933 -58.06 17.44 3.43
N SER A 934 -57.70 17.72 4.68
CA SER A 934 -58.51 17.26 5.81
C SER A 934 -59.13 18.37 6.65
N GLY A 935 -59.20 19.58 6.14
CA GLY A 935 -59.89 20.71 6.78
C GLY A 935 -61.38 20.47 6.96
N GLY A 936 -61.76 19.65 7.95
CA GLY A 936 -63.12 19.51 8.39
C GLY A 936 -63.25 20.07 9.82
N TRP A 937 -64.42 20.59 10.11
CA TRP A 937 -64.78 21.06 11.45
C TRP A 937 -64.43 19.98 12.49
N GLY A 938 -63.49 20.31 13.43
CA GLY A 938 -63.11 19.44 14.52
C GLY A 938 -61.71 18.80 14.41
N ASN A 939 -61.00 18.94 13.31
CA ASN A 939 -59.67 18.32 13.15
C ASN A 939 -58.47 19.23 13.55
N GLU A 940 -58.68 20.55 13.65
CA GLU A 940 -57.63 21.50 14.03
C GLU A 940 -58.19 22.67 14.88
N PRO A 941 -57.39 23.30 15.73
CA PRO A 941 -57.73 24.47 16.50
C PRO A 941 -58.09 25.65 15.58
N TRP A 942 -59.08 26.44 15.93
CA TRP A 942 -59.54 27.64 15.23
C TRP A 942 -58.40 28.60 14.89
N GLY A 943 -58.22 28.88 13.62
CA GLY A 943 -57.17 29.81 13.12
C GLY A 943 -55.98 29.17 12.43
N PHE A 944 -55.94 27.86 12.30
CA PHE A 944 -54.81 27.15 11.73
C PHE A 944 -55.08 26.42 10.40
N PHE A 945 -56.28 26.53 9.83
CA PHE A 945 -56.59 25.94 8.55
C PHE A 945 -56.84 26.98 7.45
N ASP A 946 -56.44 26.65 6.23
CA ASP A 946 -56.63 27.47 5.05
C ASP A 946 -57.91 26.99 4.31
N TRP A 947 -58.81 27.92 4.03
CA TRP A 947 -60.08 27.60 3.32
C TRP A 947 -59.80 27.49 1.83
N GLY A 948 -59.82 26.26 1.28
CA GLY A 948 -59.88 26.08 -0.17
C GLY A 948 -58.73 25.33 -0.83
N LEU A 949 -58.00 24.43 -0.14
CA LEU A 949 -57.06 23.53 -0.79
C LEU A 949 -57.66 22.18 -1.12
N GLU A 950 -57.52 21.77 -2.38
CA GLU A 950 -57.97 20.50 -2.93
C GLU A 950 -57.22 19.28 -2.41
N ASP A 951 -57.91 18.14 -2.33
CA ASP A 951 -57.45 16.83 -1.87
C ASP A 951 -56.18 16.32 -2.56
N GLY A 952 -55.24 15.89 -1.77
CA GLY A 952 -54.15 15.04 -2.18
C GLY A 952 -52.80 15.42 -1.59
N ILE A 953 -52.26 14.58 -0.70
CA ILE A 953 -50.86 14.61 -0.33
C ILE A 953 -50.05 14.22 -1.57
N ASP A 954 -49.61 15.23 -2.34
CA ASP A 954 -48.64 14.99 -3.40
C ASP A 954 -47.23 14.92 -2.78
N LEU A 955 -46.62 13.73 -2.83
CA LEU A 955 -45.23 13.51 -2.43
C LEU A 955 -44.26 14.17 -3.41
N SER A 956 -44.76 14.78 -4.49
CA SER A 956 -43.96 15.59 -5.39
C SER A 956 -43.72 16.97 -4.75
N TYR A 957 -42.49 17.47 -4.81
CA TYR A 957 -42.13 18.84 -4.50
C TYR A 957 -43.01 19.80 -5.30
N THR A 958 -43.98 20.42 -4.66
CA THR A 958 -44.78 21.43 -5.36
C THR A 958 -43.92 22.67 -5.57
N THR A 959 -43.72 23.05 -6.82
CA THR A 959 -42.94 24.25 -7.22
C THR A 959 -43.65 25.57 -6.90
N LYS A 960 -44.72 25.55 -6.14
CA LYS A 960 -45.47 26.75 -5.76
C LYS A 960 -44.73 27.47 -4.63
N PRO A 961 -44.46 28.79 -4.76
CA PRO A 961 -43.83 29.53 -3.68
C PRO A 961 -44.70 29.48 -2.41
N ALA A 962 -44.04 29.17 -1.28
CA ALA A 962 -44.71 29.16 -0.02
C ALA A 962 -45.01 30.61 0.43
N PRO A 963 -46.18 30.88 1.03
CA PRO A 963 -46.40 32.19 1.70
C PRO A 963 -45.40 32.35 2.84
N PRO A 964 -45.00 33.59 3.16
CA PRO A 964 -44.09 33.83 4.30
C PRO A 964 -44.75 33.38 5.59
N ILE A 965 -43.97 32.66 6.41
CA ILE A 965 -44.37 32.34 7.76
C ILE A 965 -44.28 33.63 8.59
N ARG A 966 -45.40 34.15 9.12
CA ARG A 966 -45.44 35.40 9.89
C ARG A 966 -45.67 35.09 11.38
N ILE A 967 -44.76 35.51 12.20
CA ILE A 967 -44.78 35.24 13.64
C ILE A 967 -44.77 36.54 14.39
N TYR A 968 -45.75 36.72 15.25
CA TYR A 968 -45.78 37.87 16.11
C TYR A 968 -44.76 37.69 17.26
N VAL A 969 -43.84 38.64 17.39
CA VAL A 969 -42.88 38.61 18.47
C VAL A 969 -43.63 38.72 19.82
N PRO A 970 -43.41 37.81 20.78
CA PRO A 970 -44.06 37.85 22.07
C PRO A 970 -43.90 39.19 22.76
N ARG A 971 -44.94 39.67 23.43
CA ARG A 971 -44.97 41.01 24.00
C ARG A 971 -43.79 41.35 24.92
N PHE A 972 -43.28 40.39 25.66
CA PHE A 972 -42.14 40.59 26.55
C PHE A 972 -40.80 40.74 25.76
N ALA A 973 -40.67 40.16 24.59
CA ALA A 973 -39.48 40.26 23.74
C ALA A 973 -39.59 41.38 22.68
N ALA A 974 -40.80 41.92 22.48
CA ALA A 974 -41.09 42.88 21.41
C ALA A 974 -40.43 44.25 21.59
N ARG A 975 -39.99 44.64 22.79
CA ARG A 975 -39.38 45.91 23.08
C ARG A 975 -37.96 45.74 23.57
N ALA A 976 -37.00 46.06 22.72
CA ALA A 976 -35.58 45.83 22.98
C ALA A 976 -34.68 46.71 22.11
N THR A 977 -33.38 46.80 22.42
CA THR A 977 -32.38 47.41 21.54
C THR A 977 -31.99 46.51 20.37
N PHE A 978 -32.01 45.17 20.58
CA PHE A 978 -31.83 44.17 19.57
C PHE A 978 -32.77 42.96 19.83
N ILE A 979 -32.97 42.15 18.80
CA ILE A 979 -33.66 40.87 18.91
C ILE A 979 -32.84 39.79 18.18
N GLN A 980 -32.79 38.61 18.76
CA GLN A 980 -32.14 37.47 18.18
C GLN A 980 -33.16 36.33 18.05
N ALA A 981 -33.41 35.88 16.83
CA ALA A 981 -34.26 34.72 16.57
C ALA A 981 -33.45 33.42 16.65
N ILE A 982 -34.04 32.42 17.29
CA ILE A 982 -33.48 31.07 17.44
C ILE A 982 -34.52 30.11 16.90
N LEU A 983 -34.11 29.31 15.90
CA LEU A 983 -34.94 28.31 15.25
C LEU A 983 -34.42 26.92 15.55
N ASN A 984 -35.29 25.99 15.89
CA ASN A 984 -34.99 24.58 16.04
C ASN A 984 -35.98 23.74 15.25
N HIS A 985 -35.46 22.94 14.29
CA HIS A 985 -36.24 22.07 13.48
C HIS A 985 -35.86 20.60 13.74
N LYS A 986 -36.67 19.91 14.54
CA LYS A 986 -36.49 18.50 14.90
C LYS A 986 -37.60 17.67 14.29
N SER A 987 -37.47 17.35 13.00
CA SER A 987 -38.47 16.58 12.25
C SER A 987 -37.78 15.68 11.23
N ALA A 988 -38.03 14.38 11.30
CA ALA A 988 -37.60 13.44 10.27
C ALA A 988 -38.46 13.61 9.01
N ALA A 989 -37.92 13.20 7.87
CA ALA A 989 -38.58 13.23 6.57
C ALA A 989 -39.08 14.62 6.12
N GLU A 990 -38.42 15.65 6.59
CA GLU A 990 -38.75 17.04 6.28
C GLU A 990 -37.52 17.83 5.85
N PRO A 991 -37.50 18.39 4.61
CA PRO A 991 -36.48 19.34 4.22
C PRO A 991 -36.73 20.70 4.88
N MET A 992 -35.68 21.42 5.18
CA MET A 992 -35.72 22.80 5.61
C MET A 992 -34.97 23.67 4.60
N ASN A 993 -35.63 24.60 3.96
CA ASN A 993 -35.06 25.47 2.94
C ASN A 993 -35.44 26.94 3.21
N ILE A 994 -34.65 27.64 4.04
CA ILE A 994 -34.89 29.03 4.40
C ILE A 994 -34.18 29.94 3.40
N GLN A 995 -34.99 30.71 2.63
CA GLN A 995 -34.47 31.64 1.62
C GLN A 995 -34.15 33.03 2.18
N SER A 996 -35.01 33.56 3.05
CA SER A 996 -34.80 34.83 3.70
C SER A 996 -35.56 34.92 5.03
N ILE A 997 -35.13 35.85 5.86
CA ILE A 997 -35.87 36.24 7.07
C ILE A 997 -36.17 37.73 7.03
N GLY A 998 -37.22 38.12 7.68
CA GLY A 998 -37.63 39.53 7.79
C GLY A 998 -38.01 39.95 9.21
N TYR A 999 -37.76 41.19 9.51
CA TYR A 999 -38.18 41.82 10.78
C TYR A 999 -39.03 43.05 10.48
N GLN A 1000 -40.19 43.12 11.11
CA GLN A 1000 -40.99 44.33 11.11
C GLN A 1000 -40.70 45.17 12.35
N ILE A 1001 -40.09 46.29 12.13
CA ILE A 1001 -39.52 47.13 13.22
C ILE A 1001 -40.10 48.56 13.25
N ARG A 1002 -40.17 49.12 14.45
CA ARG A 1002 -40.49 50.51 14.66
C ARG A 1002 -39.58 51.09 15.76
N ALA A 1003 -38.74 52.07 15.42
CA ALA A 1003 -37.91 52.74 16.41
C ALA A 1003 -38.74 53.74 17.25
N TYR A 1004 -38.44 53.77 18.58
CA TYR A 1004 -39.04 54.79 19.41
C TYR A 1004 -38.36 56.14 19.20
N LYS A 1005 -39.14 57.24 19.28
CA LYS A 1005 -38.58 58.59 19.32
C LYS A 1005 -37.77 58.74 20.61
N GLU A 1006 -36.60 59.33 20.50
CA GLU A 1006 -35.85 59.79 21.66
C GLU A 1006 -36.75 60.77 22.48
N ARG A 1007 -37.02 60.42 23.72
CA ARG A 1007 -37.53 61.42 24.65
C ARG A 1007 -36.39 62.39 24.97
N VAL A 1008 -36.37 63.49 24.31
CA VAL A 1008 -35.55 64.57 24.76
C VAL A 1008 -36.07 64.96 26.18
N SER A 1009 -35.38 64.47 27.20
CA SER A 1009 -35.61 65.00 28.55
C SER A 1009 -35.24 66.53 28.52
N ARG A 1010 -36.28 67.30 28.57
CA ARG A 1010 -36.09 68.73 28.90
C ARG A 1010 -35.70 68.88 30.37
#